data_7e5ccf3c907d3f555b96080c00a38020
#
_entry.id   7e5ccf3c907d3f555b96080c00a38020
#
_cell.length_a   1.000
_cell.length_b   1.000
_cell.length_c   1.000
_cell.angle_alpha   90.00
_cell.angle_beta   90.00
_cell.angle_gamma   90.00
#
_symmetry.space_group_name_H-M   'P 1'
#
loop_
_entity.id
_entity.type
_entity.pdbx_description
1 polymer ?
#
loop_
_entity_poly.entity_id
_entity_poly.type
_entity_poly.pdbx_seq_one_letter_code
_entity_poly.pdbx_strand_id
1 'polypeptide(L)'
;MEFKKVELYNFSSYAGKAAFDLSTEKNKNIILIGGNNGAGKTSLFTAIKLALYGPLCFHYQGKNAQYSARIKELMNHDVFMEQNVCSYVEVQLTIPQRQTYHTYTVHREWGYSGQKVQENYWVKDENGLLAPRDRDYFQNYLFTILPPNMFEFFFFDGEEIAEFFSDASYNAYIKNAVLTLCGYDTFSIIRRFCNSYVDTDPSNEKSEMLLRQLQQQERQLEESRAKVTETEEILQQLQAKCAVAEDEKKDWETRFKKSGGLSQQKRERLNEELRRQDRIKSESTKIIRDYVEEMMPFIIAYDKSQEIEVQLPREERMREYQAYTQNLSTDTLRGMIAGANIVSQEQAQQLSQYLSTVIAKNMCPEDDPEQFAFIHDLSGEQKDRVLSVLTKIREFNAQTILDAIYAKKTASENYERTSRALRESLPEIDANDFVEHFGELSEQLMQYGASITATQKKLQVLNEQVTLLEKSVEAVRTQIQAEAKNKTAYMYTERIGAMMDELISDAVQSKFKEIEQLTLKMFHEITHKENFIDLLELDESFNISIYKTQQYTVAELYALMENVGTDALQERLGAAGVQHLLRWFNVTSTRTLKKKAKKFLTTGETDVRAGQQLTLYKRVELSQLSKGEKQVFLLSLYWAIIKSSGQQIPFIIDTPFARIDTEHRAQLTKLFFPTVSNQVIILSTDEEVVGAYYDMVRPEVSHEYLLLNEETAGRTVVRAGYFPQEASRDF
;
A
#
# COMPACT_ATOMS: atom_id res chain seq x y z
N MET A 1 -18.48 24.37 -7.28
CA MET A 1 -19.06 24.15 -8.62
C MET A 1 -20.54 23.90 -8.48
N GLU A 2 -21.37 24.37 -9.42
CA GLU A 2 -22.83 24.17 -9.39
C GLU A 2 -23.35 24.11 -10.84
N PHE A 3 -24.21 23.16 -11.15
CA PHE A 3 -24.96 23.15 -12.41
C PHE A 3 -26.12 24.13 -12.32
N LYS A 4 -26.24 25.03 -13.30
CA LYS A 4 -27.32 25.98 -13.37
C LYS A 4 -28.44 25.54 -14.30
N LYS A 5 -28.08 24.99 -15.43
CA LYS A 5 -29.05 24.57 -16.45
C LYS A 5 -28.49 23.43 -17.28
N VAL A 6 -29.33 22.48 -17.62
CA VAL A 6 -29.04 21.45 -18.63
C VAL A 6 -30.11 21.52 -19.71
N GLU A 7 -29.67 21.50 -20.96
CA GLU A 7 -30.54 21.50 -22.12
C GLU A 7 -30.14 20.39 -23.07
N LEU A 8 -31.11 19.61 -23.47
CA LEU A 8 -30.97 18.49 -24.37
C LEU A 8 -31.80 18.74 -25.60
N TYR A 9 -31.29 18.39 -26.76
CA TYR A 9 -32.01 18.41 -28.00
C TYR A 9 -31.78 17.12 -28.78
N ASN A 10 -32.87 16.41 -29.07
CA ASN A 10 -32.86 15.15 -29.81
C ASN A 10 -31.83 14.14 -29.30
N PHE A 11 -31.76 13.97 -27.98
CA PHE A 11 -30.77 13.14 -27.28
C PHE A 11 -31.44 11.94 -26.61
N SER A 12 -31.06 10.74 -26.96
CA SER A 12 -31.60 9.47 -26.44
C SER A 12 -33.14 9.45 -26.48
N SER A 13 -33.82 9.30 -25.39
CA SER A 13 -35.28 9.31 -25.29
C SER A 13 -35.91 10.71 -25.43
N TYR A 14 -35.12 11.78 -25.40
CA TYR A 14 -35.61 13.14 -25.50
C TYR A 14 -35.72 13.57 -26.98
N ALA A 15 -36.93 13.63 -27.48
CA ALA A 15 -37.24 14.20 -28.83
C ALA A 15 -37.52 15.70 -28.68
N GLY A 16 -36.88 16.51 -29.53
CA GLY A 16 -36.95 17.96 -29.43
C GLY A 16 -36.18 18.51 -28.22
N LYS A 17 -36.56 19.67 -27.78
CA LYS A 17 -35.87 20.42 -26.72
C LYS A 17 -36.42 20.07 -25.35
N ALA A 18 -35.54 19.63 -24.48
CA ALA A 18 -35.78 19.41 -23.05
C ALA A 18 -34.81 20.27 -22.24
N ALA A 19 -35.30 20.98 -21.24
CA ALA A 19 -34.49 21.88 -20.43
C ALA A 19 -34.81 21.71 -18.93
N PHE A 20 -33.75 21.73 -18.13
CA PHE A 20 -33.81 21.59 -16.67
C PHE A 20 -33.07 22.77 -16.04
N ASP A 21 -33.77 23.52 -15.20
CA ASP A 21 -33.14 24.47 -14.28
C ASP A 21 -32.68 23.70 -13.06
N LEU A 22 -31.37 23.66 -12.88
CA LEU A 22 -30.74 22.92 -11.78
C LEU A 22 -30.17 23.87 -10.72
N SER A 23 -30.49 25.16 -10.82
CA SER A 23 -30.03 26.16 -9.84
C SER A 23 -30.55 25.85 -8.44
N THR A 24 -29.72 26.09 -7.44
CA THR A 24 -30.12 25.96 -6.04
C THR A 24 -30.61 27.29 -5.46
N GLU A 25 -31.56 27.24 -4.55
CA GLU A 25 -32.04 28.37 -3.76
C GLU A 25 -31.32 28.37 -2.39
N LYS A 26 -31.41 29.49 -1.68
CA LYS A 26 -30.85 29.61 -0.33
C LYS A 26 -31.54 28.60 0.61
N ASN A 27 -30.77 27.73 1.22
CA ASN A 27 -31.21 26.60 2.09
C ASN A 27 -32.03 25.51 1.36
N LYS A 28 -31.97 25.46 0.04
CA LYS A 28 -32.59 24.39 -0.75
C LYS A 28 -31.59 23.90 -1.79
N ASN A 29 -30.92 22.85 -1.46
CA ASN A 29 -29.81 22.32 -2.28
C ASN A 29 -30.20 21.06 -3.09
N ILE A 30 -31.46 20.61 -3.03
CA ILE A 30 -31.91 19.39 -3.67
C ILE A 30 -32.77 19.69 -4.90
N ILE A 31 -32.49 19.00 -5.99
CA ILE A 31 -33.30 18.95 -7.20
C ILE A 31 -33.84 17.52 -7.34
N LEU A 32 -35.16 17.39 -7.42
CA LEU A 32 -35.82 16.10 -7.62
C LEU A 32 -36.23 15.92 -9.06
N ILE A 33 -35.81 14.78 -9.66
CA ILE A 33 -36.22 14.40 -11.02
C ILE A 33 -36.83 13.01 -10.94
N GLY A 34 -38.16 12.96 -10.94
CA GLY A 34 -38.93 11.73 -10.93
C GLY A 34 -39.15 11.18 -12.33
N GLY A 35 -39.25 9.87 -12.45
CA GLY A 35 -39.61 9.21 -13.73
C GLY A 35 -39.57 7.70 -13.58
N ASN A 36 -40.52 7.05 -14.26
CA ASN A 36 -40.57 5.58 -14.31
C ASN A 36 -39.31 4.99 -14.97
N ASN A 37 -39.12 3.70 -14.86
CA ASN A 37 -38.02 3.04 -15.57
C ASN A 37 -38.14 3.27 -17.09
N GLY A 38 -37.04 3.62 -17.71
CA GLY A 38 -37.02 4.00 -19.14
C GLY A 38 -37.49 5.42 -19.44
N ALA A 39 -37.87 6.24 -18.45
CA ALA A 39 -38.30 7.63 -18.67
C ALA A 39 -37.15 8.62 -19.02
N GLY A 40 -35.91 8.16 -19.14
CA GLY A 40 -34.80 9.01 -19.57
C GLY A 40 -33.93 9.56 -18.46
N LYS A 41 -34.06 9.11 -17.21
CA LYS A 41 -33.21 9.51 -16.07
C LYS A 41 -31.72 9.29 -16.38
N THR A 42 -31.35 8.07 -16.69
CA THR A 42 -29.96 7.68 -17.03
C THR A 42 -29.45 8.39 -18.30
N SER A 43 -30.37 8.72 -19.24
CA SER A 43 -30.04 9.52 -20.43
C SER A 43 -29.64 10.96 -20.08
N LEU A 44 -30.34 11.61 -19.13
CA LEU A 44 -29.97 12.92 -18.61
C LEU A 44 -28.61 12.88 -17.91
N PHE A 45 -28.38 11.85 -17.11
CA PHE A 45 -27.10 11.60 -16.44
C PHE A 45 -25.95 11.45 -17.44
N THR A 46 -26.13 10.61 -18.47
CA THR A 46 -25.16 10.41 -19.55
C THR A 46 -24.93 11.71 -20.35
N ALA A 47 -25.96 12.51 -20.57
CA ALA A 47 -25.86 13.79 -21.28
C ALA A 47 -24.94 14.78 -20.53
N ILE A 48 -25.10 14.93 -19.23
CA ILE A 48 -24.24 15.80 -18.42
C ILE A 48 -22.79 15.32 -18.51
N LYS A 49 -22.56 14.02 -18.32
CA LYS A 49 -21.24 13.39 -18.42
C LYS A 49 -20.60 13.64 -19.79
N LEU A 50 -21.37 13.43 -20.84
CA LEU A 50 -20.90 13.60 -22.21
C LEU A 50 -20.57 15.05 -22.54
N ALA A 51 -21.38 16.01 -22.08
CA ALA A 51 -21.13 17.44 -22.27
C ALA A 51 -19.78 17.84 -21.68
N LEU A 52 -19.48 17.40 -20.46
CA LEU A 52 -18.27 17.76 -19.74
C LEU A 52 -17.01 17.07 -20.31
N TYR A 53 -17.10 15.78 -20.57
CA TYR A 53 -15.93 14.95 -20.85
C TYR A 53 -15.78 14.50 -22.32
N GLY A 54 -16.83 14.58 -23.11
CA GLY A 54 -16.80 14.10 -24.50
C GLY A 54 -16.42 12.61 -24.59
N PRO A 55 -15.43 12.25 -25.43
CA PRO A 55 -15.03 10.85 -25.59
C PRO A 55 -14.59 10.16 -24.28
N LEU A 56 -14.03 10.90 -23.33
CA LEU A 56 -13.60 10.35 -22.04
C LEU A 56 -14.78 9.82 -21.21
N CYS A 57 -16.02 10.27 -21.48
CA CYS A 57 -17.24 9.75 -20.88
C CYS A 57 -17.38 8.22 -21.04
N PHE A 58 -16.83 7.66 -22.10
CA PHE A 58 -16.86 6.24 -22.44
C PHE A 58 -15.47 5.61 -22.42
N HIS A 59 -14.52 6.21 -21.71
CA HIS A 59 -13.13 5.78 -21.62
C HIS A 59 -12.36 5.76 -22.95
N TYR A 60 -12.84 6.50 -23.97
CA TYR A 60 -12.12 6.63 -25.24
C TYR A 60 -11.14 7.81 -25.17
N GLN A 61 -9.91 7.61 -25.63
CA GLN A 61 -8.87 8.65 -25.62
C GLN A 61 -9.10 9.76 -26.65
N GLY A 62 -10.05 9.59 -27.56
CA GLY A 62 -10.34 10.56 -28.60
C GLY A 62 -11.57 10.21 -29.43
N LYS A 63 -11.87 11.05 -30.45
CA LYS A 63 -13.01 10.89 -31.38
C LYS A 63 -12.73 9.78 -32.40
N ASN A 64 -12.79 8.54 -31.95
CA ASN A 64 -12.60 7.35 -32.80
C ASN A 64 -13.93 6.83 -33.37
N ALA A 65 -13.87 5.74 -34.16
CA ALA A 65 -15.05 5.13 -34.77
C ALA A 65 -16.03 4.56 -33.73
N GLN A 66 -15.50 4.04 -32.60
CA GLN A 66 -16.32 3.51 -31.49
C GLN A 66 -17.10 4.62 -30.80
N TYR A 67 -16.45 5.75 -30.56
CA TYR A 67 -17.12 6.95 -30.02
C TYR A 67 -18.23 7.42 -30.97
N SER A 68 -17.95 7.51 -32.26
CA SER A 68 -18.94 7.93 -33.24
C SER A 68 -20.15 6.98 -33.33
N ALA A 69 -19.91 5.66 -33.20
CA ALA A 69 -20.98 4.68 -33.13
C ALA A 69 -21.84 4.87 -31.88
N ARG A 70 -21.18 5.10 -30.73
CA ARG A 70 -21.87 5.32 -29.44
C ARG A 70 -22.69 6.61 -29.44
N ILE A 71 -22.17 7.69 -30.03
CA ILE A 71 -22.93 8.94 -30.20
C ILE A 71 -24.16 8.71 -31.07
N LYS A 72 -24.02 7.94 -32.17
CA LYS A 72 -25.14 7.62 -33.05
C LYS A 72 -26.26 6.85 -32.31
N GLU A 73 -25.91 5.95 -31.37
CA GLU A 73 -26.88 5.25 -30.54
C GLU A 73 -27.58 6.19 -29.56
N LEU A 74 -26.89 7.26 -29.13
CA LEU A 74 -27.42 8.27 -28.18
C LEU A 74 -28.20 9.39 -28.87
N MET A 75 -28.19 9.49 -30.19
CA MET A 75 -29.07 10.41 -30.89
C MET A 75 -30.50 9.84 -30.91
N ASN A 76 -31.49 10.70 -30.74
CA ASN A 76 -32.88 10.29 -30.78
C ASN A 76 -33.22 9.71 -32.16
N HIS A 77 -33.94 8.59 -32.19
CA HIS A 77 -34.22 7.89 -33.46
C HIS A 77 -35.06 8.70 -34.45
N ASP A 78 -35.95 9.56 -33.95
CA ASP A 78 -36.80 10.38 -34.80
C ASP A 78 -36.01 11.42 -35.61
N VAL A 79 -34.87 11.84 -35.09
CA VAL A 79 -33.95 12.79 -35.75
C VAL A 79 -33.46 12.28 -37.11
N PHE A 80 -33.30 10.97 -37.28
CA PHE A 80 -32.83 10.39 -38.54
C PHE A 80 -33.90 10.47 -39.68
N MET A 81 -35.13 10.83 -39.32
CA MET A 81 -36.18 11.12 -40.30
C MET A 81 -36.22 12.60 -40.71
N GLU A 82 -35.44 13.46 -40.06
CA GLU A 82 -35.34 14.88 -40.38
C GLU A 82 -34.30 15.16 -41.48
N GLN A 83 -34.47 16.28 -42.21
CA GLN A 83 -33.50 16.69 -43.23
C GLN A 83 -32.15 17.08 -42.66
N ASN A 84 -32.14 17.63 -41.45
CA ASN A 84 -30.93 18.01 -40.70
C ASN A 84 -30.85 17.19 -39.42
N VAL A 85 -30.00 16.18 -39.44
CA VAL A 85 -29.76 15.34 -38.26
C VAL A 85 -28.87 16.11 -37.25
N CYS A 86 -29.48 16.65 -36.19
CA CYS A 86 -28.79 17.41 -35.17
C CYS A 86 -29.24 16.96 -33.79
N SER A 87 -28.28 16.69 -32.93
CA SER A 87 -28.48 16.44 -31.48
C SER A 87 -27.47 17.24 -30.70
N TYR A 88 -27.87 17.84 -29.61
CA TYR A 88 -26.93 18.53 -28.75
C TYR A 88 -27.25 18.38 -27.28
N VAL A 89 -26.21 18.59 -26.48
CA VAL A 89 -26.28 18.78 -25.05
C VAL A 89 -25.59 20.08 -24.67
N GLU A 90 -26.26 20.89 -23.88
CA GLU A 90 -25.75 22.12 -23.34
C GLU A 90 -25.85 22.11 -21.81
N VAL A 91 -24.73 22.38 -21.14
CA VAL A 91 -24.66 22.44 -19.68
C VAL A 91 -24.11 23.79 -19.27
N GLN A 92 -24.92 24.51 -18.51
CA GLN A 92 -24.49 25.73 -17.85
C GLN A 92 -24.08 25.45 -16.42
N LEU A 93 -22.86 25.84 -16.06
CA LEU A 93 -22.29 25.58 -14.75
C LEU A 93 -21.50 26.77 -14.24
N THR A 94 -21.50 26.92 -12.92
CA THR A 94 -20.71 27.94 -12.21
C THR A 94 -19.53 27.29 -11.51
N ILE A 95 -18.33 27.82 -11.74
CA ILE A 95 -17.09 27.32 -11.17
C ILE A 95 -16.42 28.41 -10.34
N PRO A 96 -15.91 28.10 -9.12
CA PRO A 96 -15.10 29.03 -8.34
C PRO A 96 -13.73 29.20 -9.01
N GLN A 97 -13.32 30.44 -9.26
CA GLN A 97 -12.01 30.76 -9.79
C GLN A 97 -11.47 32.01 -9.07
N ARG A 98 -10.34 31.90 -8.37
CA ARG A 98 -9.68 33.00 -7.64
C ARG A 98 -10.61 33.85 -6.76
N GLN A 99 -11.44 33.20 -5.93
CA GLN A 99 -12.42 33.80 -5.02
C GLN A 99 -13.65 34.42 -5.70
N THR A 100 -13.82 34.31 -7.00
CA THR A 100 -14.99 34.70 -7.75
C THR A 100 -15.65 33.49 -8.39
N TYR A 101 -16.95 33.60 -8.67
CA TYR A 101 -17.68 32.53 -9.37
C TYR A 101 -17.89 32.98 -10.82
N HIS A 102 -17.52 32.11 -11.76
CA HIS A 102 -17.70 32.33 -13.19
C HIS A 102 -18.66 31.31 -13.76
N THR A 103 -19.55 31.77 -14.59
CA THR A 103 -20.55 30.93 -15.24
C THR A 103 -20.10 30.59 -16.65
N TYR A 104 -20.06 29.30 -16.94
CA TYR A 104 -19.69 28.76 -18.25
C TYR A 104 -20.87 28.00 -18.83
N THR A 105 -21.07 28.11 -20.14
CA THR A 105 -21.98 27.26 -20.91
C THR A 105 -21.15 26.36 -21.80
N VAL A 106 -21.24 25.07 -21.57
CA VAL A 106 -20.56 23.99 -22.33
C VAL A 106 -21.57 23.39 -23.29
N HIS A 107 -21.27 23.43 -24.57
CA HIS A 107 -22.16 22.93 -25.61
C HIS A 107 -21.44 21.90 -26.49
N ARG A 108 -22.07 20.77 -26.67
CA ARG A 108 -21.66 19.73 -27.63
C ARG A 108 -22.82 19.40 -28.53
N GLU A 109 -22.57 19.54 -29.83
CA GLU A 109 -23.54 19.29 -30.88
C GLU A 109 -23.00 18.21 -31.80
N TRP A 110 -23.83 17.29 -32.19
CA TRP A 110 -23.53 16.23 -33.15
C TRP A 110 -24.46 16.30 -34.32
N GLY A 111 -23.87 16.50 -35.49
CA GLY A 111 -24.55 16.35 -36.77
C GLY A 111 -24.19 15.02 -37.44
N TYR A 112 -25.11 14.46 -38.20
CA TYR A 112 -24.86 13.25 -38.97
C TYR A 112 -25.03 13.57 -40.48
N SER A 113 -23.93 13.47 -41.21
CA SER A 113 -23.95 13.68 -42.67
C SER A 113 -23.14 12.57 -43.35
N GLY A 114 -23.78 11.83 -44.23
CA GLY A 114 -23.13 10.91 -45.16
C GLY A 114 -22.23 9.85 -44.52
N GLN A 115 -22.64 9.21 -43.45
CA GLN A 115 -21.93 8.14 -42.68
C GLN A 115 -21.00 8.60 -41.54
N LYS A 116 -20.75 9.88 -41.35
CA LYS A 116 -19.87 10.36 -40.26
C LYS A 116 -20.62 11.27 -39.31
N VAL A 117 -20.40 11.05 -38.03
CA VAL A 117 -20.79 11.96 -36.95
C VAL A 117 -19.80 13.12 -36.94
N GLN A 118 -20.31 14.34 -37.04
CA GLN A 118 -19.53 15.57 -36.88
C GLN A 118 -19.85 16.16 -35.52
N GLU A 119 -18.87 16.39 -34.70
CA GLU A 119 -19.03 17.00 -33.38
C GLU A 119 -18.50 18.43 -33.40
N ASN A 120 -19.38 19.36 -33.03
CA ASN A 120 -19.06 20.74 -32.72
C ASN A 120 -19.04 20.96 -31.24
N TYR A 121 -17.92 21.46 -30.69
CA TYR A 121 -17.72 21.71 -29.27
C TYR A 121 -17.30 23.15 -29.05
N TRP A 122 -18.08 23.87 -28.26
CA TRP A 122 -17.75 25.23 -27.85
C TRP A 122 -18.10 25.48 -26.37
N VAL A 123 -17.43 26.45 -25.79
CA VAL A 123 -17.66 26.93 -24.44
C VAL A 123 -17.84 28.46 -24.49
N LYS A 124 -18.80 28.93 -23.77
CA LYS A 124 -19.12 30.35 -23.63
C LYS A 124 -19.01 30.74 -22.16
N ASP A 125 -18.41 31.89 -21.86
CA ASP A 125 -18.43 32.54 -20.56
C ASP A 125 -19.38 33.76 -20.56
N GLU A 126 -19.32 34.57 -19.51
CA GLU A 126 -20.10 35.82 -19.38
C GLU A 126 -19.74 36.84 -20.47
N ASN A 127 -18.58 36.79 -21.07
CA ASN A 127 -18.08 37.71 -22.08
C ASN A 127 -18.33 37.24 -23.52
N GLY A 128 -18.70 35.97 -23.69
CA GLY A 128 -19.00 35.41 -25.01
C GLY A 128 -18.31 34.08 -25.27
N LEU A 129 -18.17 33.76 -26.55
CA LEU A 129 -17.57 32.48 -26.96
C LEU A 129 -16.06 32.45 -26.69
N LEU A 130 -15.58 31.43 -26.01
CA LEU A 130 -14.15 31.27 -25.72
C LEU A 130 -13.36 30.94 -27.00
N ALA A 131 -12.19 31.59 -27.15
CA ALA A 131 -11.24 31.23 -28.18
C ALA A 131 -10.73 29.78 -27.95
N PRO A 132 -10.25 29.08 -28.99
CA PRO A 132 -9.79 27.69 -28.86
C PRO A 132 -8.80 27.46 -27.71
N ARG A 133 -7.84 28.37 -27.51
CA ARG A 133 -6.86 28.30 -26.43
C ARG A 133 -7.49 28.43 -25.04
N ASP A 134 -8.43 29.35 -24.90
CA ASP A 134 -9.11 29.61 -23.62
C ASP A 134 -10.08 28.48 -23.27
N ARG A 135 -10.70 27.89 -24.29
CA ARG A 135 -11.51 26.67 -24.18
C ARG A 135 -10.69 25.47 -23.69
N ASP A 136 -9.50 25.26 -24.22
CA ASP A 136 -8.60 24.18 -23.80
C ASP A 136 -8.11 24.44 -22.35
N TYR A 137 -7.84 25.69 -21.99
CA TYR A 137 -7.54 26.08 -20.61
C TYR A 137 -8.73 25.81 -19.67
N PHE A 138 -9.94 26.18 -20.06
CA PHE A 138 -11.16 25.88 -19.32
C PHE A 138 -11.32 24.36 -19.11
N GLN A 139 -11.13 23.57 -20.14
CA GLN A 139 -11.28 22.13 -20.07
C GLN A 139 -10.26 21.51 -19.09
N ASN A 140 -9.00 21.92 -19.16
CA ASN A 140 -7.97 21.50 -18.23
C ASN A 140 -8.30 21.92 -16.78
N TYR A 141 -8.83 23.13 -16.61
CA TYR A 141 -9.25 23.61 -15.30
C TYR A 141 -10.46 22.83 -14.77
N LEU A 142 -11.44 22.53 -15.60
CA LEU A 142 -12.57 21.67 -15.27
C LEU A 142 -12.09 20.28 -14.83
N PHE A 143 -11.13 19.70 -15.54
CA PHE A 143 -10.55 18.41 -15.19
C PHE A 143 -9.71 18.44 -13.90
N THR A 144 -9.25 19.59 -13.48
CA THR A 144 -8.60 19.76 -12.17
C THR A 144 -9.63 19.76 -11.04
N ILE A 145 -10.82 20.36 -11.25
CA ILE A 145 -11.89 20.39 -10.25
C ILE A 145 -12.66 19.09 -10.21
N LEU A 146 -12.98 18.56 -11.38
CA LEU A 146 -13.77 17.35 -11.55
C LEU A 146 -13.09 16.45 -12.61
N PRO A 147 -12.07 15.68 -12.21
CA PRO A 147 -11.35 14.79 -13.12
C PRO A 147 -12.26 13.71 -13.71
N PRO A 148 -12.04 13.30 -14.99
CA PRO A 148 -12.87 12.29 -15.64
C PRO A 148 -12.93 10.93 -14.92
N ASN A 149 -11.83 10.55 -14.27
CA ASN A 149 -11.72 9.34 -13.45
C ASN A 149 -12.43 9.45 -12.09
N MET A 150 -12.90 10.64 -11.72
CA MET A 150 -13.59 10.92 -10.46
C MET A 150 -15.09 11.08 -10.63
N PHE A 151 -15.56 11.03 -11.86
CA PHE A 151 -16.95 11.29 -12.18
C PHE A 151 -17.90 10.37 -11.40
N GLU A 152 -17.58 9.07 -11.30
CA GLU A 152 -18.40 8.07 -10.61
C GLU A 152 -18.56 8.32 -9.10
N PHE A 153 -17.68 9.13 -8.49
CA PHE A 153 -17.82 9.59 -7.11
C PHE A 153 -18.96 10.60 -6.90
N PHE A 154 -19.19 11.43 -7.89
CA PHE A 154 -20.18 12.50 -7.82
C PHE A 154 -21.46 12.16 -8.56
N PHE A 155 -21.39 11.14 -9.41
CA PHE A 155 -22.47 10.66 -10.23
C PHE A 155 -22.69 9.18 -9.93
N PHE A 156 -23.55 8.95 -8.97
CA PHE A 156 -23.71 7.69 -8.28
C PHE A 156 -24.88 6.90 -8.82
N ASP A 157 -24.66 5.66 -9.28
CA ASP A 157 -25.71 4.73 -9.66
C ASP A 157 -25.97 3.75 -8.50
N GLY A 158 -27.18 3.80 -7.93
CA GLY A 158 -27.57 2.95 -6.80
C GLY A 158 -27.63 1.47 -7.11
N GLU A 159 -27.73 1.06 -8.39
CA GLU A 159 -27.83 -0.35 -8.79
C GLU A 159 -26.45 -1.01 -8.96
N GLU A 160 -25.43 -0.28 -9.42
CA GLU A 160 -24.09 -0.81 -9.72
C GLU A 160 -23.21 -1.06 -8.48
N ILE A 161 -23.60 -0.56 -7.33
CA ILE A 161 -22.81 -0.57 -6.08
C ILE A 161 -22.35 -1.96 -5.63
N ALA A 162 -23.13 -2.99 -5.89
CA ALA A 162 -22.85 -4.35 -5.37
C ALA A 162 -21.58 -4.97 -5.99
N GLU A 163 -21.15 -4.50 -7.15
CA GLU A 163 -20.01 -5.03 -7.88
C GLU A 163 -18.69 -4.37 -7.46
N PHE A 164 -18.75 -3.15 -6.93
CA PHE A 164 -17.56 -2.38 -6.56
C PHE A 164 -16.69 -3.01 -5.47
N PHE A 165 -17.27 -3.76 -4.52
CA PHE A 165 -16.51 -4.41 -3.44
C PHE A 165 -15.74 -5.66 -3.85
N SER A 166 -15.93 -6.17 -5.05
CA SER A 166 -15.31 -7.42 -5.51
C SER A 166 -13.97 -7.22 -6.23
N ASP A 167 -13.61 -5.99 -6.57
CA ASP A 167 -12.44 -5.70 -7.40
C ASP A 167 -11.35 -4.94 -6.64
N ALA A 168 -10.14 -5.51 -6.58
CA ALA A 168 -8.96 -4.88 -5.97
C ALA A 168 -8.55 -3.56 -6.67
N SER A 169 -8.96 -3.35 -7.93
CA SER A 169 -8.75 -2.11 -8.68
C SER A 169 -9.50 -0.93 -8.08
N TYR A 170 -10.60 -1.21 -7.36
CA TYR A 170 -11.45 -0.19 -6.74
C TYR A 170 -10.74 0.55 -5.58
N ASN A 171 -9.98 -0.16 -4.76
CA ASN A 171 -9.23 0.47 -3.67
C ASN A 171 -8.21 1.50 -4.20
N ALA A 172 -7.51 1.15 -5.28
CA ALA A 172 -6.60 2.07 -5.96
C ALA A 172 -7.35 3.28 -6.57
N TYR A 173 -8.55 3.04 -7.11
CA TYR A 173 -9.42 4.09 -7.63
C TYR A 173 -9.83 5.07 -6.53
N ILE A 174 -10.32 4.58 -5.38
CA ILE A 174 -10.70 5.44 -4.24
C ILE A 174 -9.49 6.19 -3.67
N LYS A 175 -8.34 5.53 -3.51
CA LYS A 175 -7.11 6.19 -3.07
C LYS A 175 -6.76 7.37 -3.97
N ASN A 176 -6.74 7.17 -5.27
CA ASN A 176 -6.47 8.23 -6.23
C ASN A 176 -7.52 9.33 -6.16
N ALA A 177 -8.79 8.95 -5.94
CA ALA A 177 -9.88 9.87 -5.75
C ALA A 177 -9.67 10.79 -4.55
N VAL A 178 -9.34 10.23 -3.40
CA VAL A 178 -9.04 11.01 -2.18
C VAL A 178 -7.86 11.94 -2.42
N LEU A 179 -6.77 11.46 -3.04
CA LEU A 179 -5.59 12.27 -3.35
C LEU A 179 -5.94 13.47 -4.23
N THR A 180 -6.71 13.23 -5.29
CA THR A 180 -7.11 14.28 -6.24
C THR A 180 -8.07 15.27 -5.61
N LEU A 181 -9.12 14.81 -4.91
CA LEU A 181 -10.11 15.66 -4.26
C LEU A 181 -9.51 16.51 -3.14
N CYS A 182 -8.56 16.00 -2.40
CA CYS A 182 -7.84 16.75 -1.40
C CYS A 182 -6.73 17.65 -1.98
N GLY A 183 -6.52 17.65 -3.30
CA GLY A 183 -5.51 18.46 -3.99
C GLY A 183 -4.07 17.98 -3.82
N TYR A 184 -3.89 16.76 -3.32
CA TYR A 184 -2.56 16.17 -3.11
C TYR A 184 -1.91 15.64 -4.39
N ASP A 185 -2.68 15.46 -5.45
CA ASP A 185 -2.18 15.17 -6.80
C ASP A 185 -1.26 16.28 -7.33
N THR A 186 -1.46 17.53 -6.89
CA THR A 186 -0.57 18.65 -7.20
C THR A 186 0.85 18.39 -6.70
N PHE A 187 1.02 17.82 -5.52
CA PHE A 187 2.33 17.43 -5.00
C PHE A 187 2.96 16.31 -5.82
N SER A 188 2.16 15.35 -6.27
CA SER A 188 2.59 14.28 -7.18
C SER A 188 3.02 14.83 -8.55
N ILE A 189 2.34 15.85 -9.05
CA ILE A 189 2.70 16.56 -10.27
C ILE A 189 4.02 17.30 -10.08
N ILE A 190 4.16 18.07 -9.00
CA ILE A 190 5.41 18.77 -8.67
C ILE A 190 6.57 17.77 -8.57
N ARG A 191 6.37 16.65 -7.87
CA ARG A 191 7.36 15.57 -7.77
C ARG A 191 7.78 15.05 -9.14
N ARG A 192 6.81 14.78 -10.02
CA ARG A 192 7.07 14.32 -11.40
C ARG A 192 7.87 15.34 -12.20
N PHE A 193 7.54 16.64 -12.06
CA PHE A 193 8.32 17.71 -12.66
C PHE A 193 9.72 17.79 -12.08
N CYS A 194 9.89 17.64 -10.77
CA CYS A 194 11.19 17.57 -10.14
C CYS A 194 12.02 16.42 -10.71
N ASN A 195 11.44 15.23 -10.82
CA ASN A 195 12.12 14.06 -11.38
C ASN A 195 12.46 14.27 -12.87
N SER A 196 11.52 14.79 -13.69
CA SER A 196 11.76 15.04 -15.11
C SER A 196 12.80 16.15 -15.34
N TYR A 197 12.90 17.13 -14.44
CA TYR A 197 13.94 18.16 -14.50
C TYR A 197 15.32 17.60 -14.15
N VAL A 198 15.35 16.68 -13.19
CA VAL A 198 16.55 15.91 -12.83
C VAL A 198 17.01 15.04 -14.01
N ASP A 199 16.06 14.46 -14.76
CA ASP A 199 16.32 13.57 -15.90
C ASP A 199 16.68 14.30 -17.21
N THR A 200 16.37 15.60 -17.33
CA THR A 200 16.44 16.34 -18.61
C THR A 200 17.60 17.30 -18.77
N ASP A 201 18.66 17.26 -17.94
CA ASP A 201 19.81 18.14 -18.16
C ASP A 201 20.80 17.58 -19.23
N PRO A 202 20.78 18.13 -20.46
CA PRO A 202 21.45 17.52 -21.62
C PRO A 202 22.92 17.93 -21.77
N SER A 203 23.56 18.54 -20.79
CA SER A 203 24.82 19.27 -21.03
C SER A 203 26.11 18.48 -20.88
N ASN A 204 26.08 17.15 -20.64
CA ASN A 204 27.32 16.35 -20.65
C ASN A 204 27.03 14.87 -20.92
N GLU A 205 27.67 14.30 -21.95
CA GLU A 205 27.68 12.84 -22.21
C GLU A 205 28.00 12.01 -20.96
N LYS A 206 28.79 12.58 -20.07
CA LYS A 206 29.19 11.98 -18.80
C LYS A 206 28.06 11.98 -17.76
N SER A 207 27.21 13.01 -17.73
CA SER A 207 26.01 13.08 -16.89
C SER A 207 24.96 12.08 -17.35
N GLU A 208 24.78 11.94 -18.69
CA GLU A 208 23.88 10.93 -19.25
C GLU A 208 24.33 9.51 -18.93
N MET A 209 25.64 9.26 -18.99
CA MET A 209 26.22 7.95 -18.65
C MET A 209 26.00 7.62 -17.16
N LEU A 210 26.20 8.58 -16.26
CA LEU A 210 25.95 8.44 -14.83
C LEU A 210 24.46 8.28 -14.52
N LEU A 211 23.56 8.99 -15.22
CA LEU A 211 22.11 8.82 -15.06
C LEU A 211 21.64 7.42 -15.50
N ARG A 212 22.14 6.91 -16.62
CA ARG A 212 21.86 5.54 -17.04
C ARG A 212 22.38 4.52 -16.04
N GLN A 213 23.56 4.76 -15.48
CA GLN A 213 24.15 3.92 -14.43
C GLN A 213 23.28 3.95 -13.15
N LEU A 214 22.81 5.13 -12.75
CA LEU A 214 21.92 5.30 -11.62
C LEU A 214 20.61 4.51 -11.80
N GLN A 215 19.94 4.69 -12.94
CA GLN A 215 18.71 3.96 -13.26
C GLN A 215 18.91 2.45 -13.24
N GLN A 216 20.03 1.96 -13.78
CA GLN A 216 20.34 0.54 -13.76
C GLN A 216 20.55 0.02 -12.34
N GLN A 217 21.25 0.78 -11.49
CA GLN A 217 21.52 0.40 -10.11
C GLN A 217 20.28 0.49 -9.22
N GLU A 218 19.43 1.49 -9.41
CA GLU A 218 18.14 1.62 -8.73
C GLU A 218 17.22 0.44 -9.05
N ARG A 219 17.16 0.03 -10.32
CA ARG A 219 16.43 -1.16 -10.72
C ARG A 219 16.98 -2.44 -10.08
N GLN A 220 18.29 -2.59 -10.03
CA GLN A 220 18.92 -3.73 -9.36
C GLN A 220 18.66 -3.72 -7.86
N LEU A 221 18.60 -2.55 -7.25
CA LEU A 221 18.27 -2.37 -5.83
C LEU A 221 16.81 -2.79 -5.55
N GLU A 222 15.86 -2.36 -6.40
CA GLU A 222 14.45 -2.80 -6.28
C GLU A 222 14.31 -4.31 -6.45
N GLU A 223 14.96 -4.91 -7.44
CA GLU A 223 14.94 -6.36 -7.65
C GLU A 223 15.55 -7.11 -6.46
N SER A 224 16.61 -6.55 -5.85
CA SER A 224 17.24 -7.16 -4.68
C SER A 224 16.38 -7.04 -3.42
N ARG A 225 15.71 -5.90 -3.23
CA ARG A 225 14.74 -5.70 -2.14
C ARG A 225 13.54 -6.64 -2.26
N ALA A 226 13.02 -6.83 -3.46
CA ALA A 226 11.95 -7.81 -3.70
C ALA A 226 12.38 -9.24 -3.32
N LYS A 227 13.62 -9.63 -3.64
CA LYS A 227 14.18 -10.94 -3.23
C LYS A 227 14.36 -11.05 -1.72
N VAL A 228 14.70 -9.96 -1.02
CA VAL A 228 14.75 -9.93 0.44
C VAL A 228 13.37 -10.22 1.02
N THR A 229 12.34 -9.50 0.57
CA THR A 229 10.96 -9.71 1.04
C THR A 229 10.47 -11.14 0.80
N GLU A 230 10.68 -11.68 -0.40
CA GLU A 230 10.34 -13.07 -0.72
C GLU A 230 11.08 -14.08 0.19
N THR A 231 12.36 -13.82 0.48
CA THR A 231 13.16 -14.69 1.34
C THR A 231 12.73 -14.59 2.81
N GLU A 232 12.29 -13.42 3.26
CA GLU A 232 11.71 -13.20 4.59
C GLU A 232 10.38 -13.95 4.76
N GLU A 233 9.52 -13.93 3.76
CA GLU A 233 8.28 -14.71 3.77
C GLU A 233 8.55 -16.22 3.85
N ILE A 234 9.51 -16.72 3.07
CA ILE A 234 9.92 -18.13 3.14
C ILE A 234 10.46 -18.48 4.53
N LEU A 235 11.27 -17.60 5.12
CA LEU A 235 11.82 -17.80 6.47
C LEU A 235 10.69 -17.88 7.51
N GLN A 236 9.70 -16.99 7.42
CA GLN A 236 8.56 -16.99 8.32
C GLN A 236 7.73 -18.27 8.21
N GLN A 237 7.50 -18.77 6.98
CA GLN A 237 6.80 -20.02 6.76
C GLN A 237 7.57 -21.24 7.32
N LEU A 238 8.88 -21.26 7.16
CA LEU A 238 9.74 -22.34 7.71
C LEU A 238 9.74 -22.30 9.25
N GLN A 239 9.80 -21.14 9.85
CA GLN A 239 9.71 -20.96 11.30
C GLN A 239 8.37 -21.43 11.86
N ALA A 240 7.27 -21.11 11.15
CA ALA A 240 5.93 -21.57 11.52
C ALA A 240 5.84 -23.10 11.48
N LYS A 241 6.33 -23.74 10.41
CA LYS A 241 6.37 -25.21 10.30
C LYS A 241 7.22 -25.87 11.39
N CYS A 242 8.37 -25.28 11.71
CA CYS A 242 9.24 -25.75 12.79
C CYS A 242 8.51 -25.68 14.15
N ALA A 243 7.80 -24.59 14.41
CA ALA A 243 7.03 -24.42 15.64
C ALA A 243 5.93 -25.46 15.80
N VAL A 244 5.21 -25.77 14.72
CA VAL A 244 4.17 -26.81 14.72
C VAL A 244 4.79 -28.19 15.04
N ALA A 245 5.87 -28.55 14.38
CA ALA A 245 6.56 -29.81 14.61
C ALA A 245 7.13 -29.93 16.05
N GLU A 246 7.59 -28.80 16.63
CA GLU A 246 8.01 -28.77 18.04
C GLU A 246 6.85 -28.99 19.02
N ASP A 247 5.69 -28.42 18.72
CA ASP A 247 4.50 -28.59 19.57
C ASP A 247 3.93 -30.01 19.44
N GLU A 248 3.91 -30.60 18.24
CA GLU A 248 3.55 -32.01 18.03
C GLU A 248 4.50 -32.96 18.77
N LYS A 249 5.81 -32.74 18.69
CA LYS A 249 6.81 -33.52 19.44
C LYS A 249 6.55 -33.49 20.96
N LYS A 250 6.17 -32.32 21.48
CA LYS A 250 5.80 -32.14 22.89
C LYS A 250 4.53 -32.88 23.29
N ASP A 251 3.55 -32.87 22.39
CA ASP A 251 2.26 -33.53 22.65
C ASP A 251 2.43 -35.05 22.70
N TRP A 252 3.24 -35.60 21.78
CA TRP A 252 3.64 -37.01 21.80
C TRP A 252 4.40 -37.39 23.06
N GLU A 253 5.35 -36.56 23.51
CA GLU A 253 6.03 -36.77 24.78
C GLU A 253 5.08 -36.78 25.97
N THR A 254 4.03 -35.93 25.92
CA THR A 254 3.05 -35.82 27.00
C THR A 254 2.11 -37.03 27.03
N ARG A 255 1.69 -37.52 25.87
CA ARG A 255 0.86 -38.75 25.74
C ARG A 255 1.64 -39.96 26.19
N PHE A 256 2.91 -40.06 25.81
CA PHE A 256 3.79 -41.14 26.22
C PHE A 256 3.99 -41.19 27.74
N LYS A 257 4.11 -40.02 28.41
CA LYS A 257 4.16 -39.91 29.86
C LYS A 257 2.92 -40.44 30.61
N LYS A 258 1.76 -40.39 29.93
CA LYS A 258 0.48 -40.82 30.54
C LYS A 258 0.19 -42.32 30.38
N SER A 259 0.84 -43.03 29.48
CA SER A 259 0.54 -44.45 29.13
C SER A 259 1.24 -45.52 29.95
N GLY A 260 1.70 -45.23 31.15
CA GLY A 260 1.79 -46.16 32.29
C GLY A 260 2.70 -47.43 32.21
N GLY A 261 4.02 -47.39 32.05
CA GLY A 261 4.91 -48.56 31.95
C GLY A 261 6.24 -48.55 32.66
N LEU A 262 6.61 -47.76 33.52
CA LEU A 262 7.69 -47.77 34.53
C LEU A 262 7.23 -46.85 35.68
N SER A 263 7.80 -47.02 36.89
CA SER A 263 7.49 -46.06 37.92
C SER A 263 7.72 -44.64 37.34
N GLN A 264 6.76 -43.77 37.48
CA GLN A 264 6.72 -42.43 36.90
C GLN A 264 8.05 -41.68 37.07
N GLN A 265 8.71 -41.87 38.23
CA GLN A 265 10.02 -41.30 38.53
C GLN A 265 11.18 -41.85 37.67
N LYS A 266 11.14 -43.14 37.34
CA LYS A 266 12.21 -43.79 36.56
C LYS A 266 12.09 -43.42 35.07
N ARG A 267 10.86 -43.24 34.57
CA ARG A 267 10.58 -42.71 33.22
C ARG A 267 10.94 -41.26 33.08
N GLU A 268 10.61 -40.45 34.09
CA GLU A 268 10.97 -39.03 34.07
C GLU A 268 12.50 -38.87 34.01
N ARG A 269 13.25 -39.65 34.79
CA ARG A 269 14.72 -39.62 34.73
C ARG A 269 15.28 -40.05 33.39
N LEU A 270 14.74 -41.11 32.78
CA LEU A 270 15.21 -41.57 31.46
C LEU A 270 14.85 -40.56 30.35
N ASN A 271 13.68 -39.95 30.44
CA ASN A 271 13.27 -38.91 29.54
C ASN A 271 14.05 -37.60 29.71
N GLU A 272 14.40 -37.24 30.94
CA GLU A 272 15.29 -36.11 31.20
C GLU A 272 16.69 -36.35 30.66
N GLU A 273 17.20 -37.58 30.79
CA GLU A 273 18.49 -37.96 30.26
C GLU A 273 18.48 -37.98 28.72
N LEU A 274 17.43 -38.50 28.09
CA LEU A 274 17.24 -38.41 26.63
C LEU A 274 17.26 -36.96 26.14
N ARG A 275 16.52 -36.09 26.81
CA ARG A 275 16.49 -34.66 26.46
C ARG A 275 17.86 -33.99 26.64
N ARG A 276 18.55 -34.36 27.68
CA ARG A 276 19.92 -33.87 27.96
C ARG A 276 20.88 -34.29 26.86
N GLN A 277 20.83 -35.58 26.48
CA GLN A 277 21.68 -36.10 25.43
C GLN A 277 21.35 -35.53 24.06
N ASP A 278 20.05 -35.33 23.74
CA ASP A 278 19.61 -34.71 22.50
C ASP A 278 20.05 -33.23 22.40
N ARG A 279 20.00 -32.49 23.52
CA ARG A 279 20.52 -31.13 23.60
C ARG A 279 22.01 -31.06 23.36
N ILE A 280 22.80 -31.93 24.05
CA ILE A 280 24.26 -31.98 23.87
C ILE A 280 24.62 -32.34 22.41
N LYS A 281 23.90 -33.30 21.82
CA LYS A 281 24.07 -33.70 20.43
C LYS A 281 23.78 -32.56 19.47
N SER A 282 22.69 -31.80 19.72
CA SER A 282 22.27 -30.66 18.90
C SER A 282 23.28 -29.52 19.00
N GLU A 283 23.68 -29.13 20.22
CA GLU A 283 24.67 -28.09 20.47
C GLU A 283 26.02 -28.41 19.84
N SER A 284 26.51 -29.68 20.06
CA SER A 284 27.76 -30.16 19.47
C SER A 284 27.68 -30.19 17.94
N THR A 285 26.53 -30.56 17.38
CA THR A 285 26.34 -30.57 15.91
C THR A 285 26.40 -29.17 15.35
N LYS A 286 25.85 -28.20 16.07
CA LYS A 286 25.92 -26.78 15.66
C LYS A 286 27.36 -26.29 15.65
N ILE A 287 28.12 -26.56 16.72
CA ILE A 287 29.52 -26.16 16.80
C ILE A 287 30.36 -26.79 15.67
N ILE A 288 30.15 -28.08 15.40
CA ILE A 288 30.87 -28.80 14.33
C ILE A 288 30.50 -28.22 12.96
N ARG A 289 29.22 -27.94 12.73
CA ARG A 289 28.75 -27.37 11.48
C ARG A 289 29.30 -25.95 11.25
N ASP A 290 29.19 -25.10 12.25
CA ASP A 290 29.69 -23.72 12.18
C ASP A 290 31.20 -23.72 11.92
N TYR A 291 31.92 -24.66 12.52
CA TYR A 291 33.34 -24.87 12.20
C TYR A 291 33.59 -25.31 10.76
N VAL A 292 32.85 -26.32 10.28
CA VAL A 292 33.02 -26.84 8.91
C VAL A 292 32.67 -25.80 7.86
N GLU A 293 31.63 -25.01 8.13
CA GLU A 293 31.14 -24.01 7.19
C GLU A 293 31.98 -22.72 7.24
N GLU A 294 32.38 -22.29 8.42
CA GLU A 294 32.95 -20.94 8.58
C GLU A 294 34.49 -20.96 8.70
N MET A 295 35.08 -22.00 9.29
CA MET A 295 36.50 -22.00 9.62
C MET A 295 37.33 -23.02 8.86
N MET A 296 36.80 -24.21 8.64
CA MET A 296 37.58 -25.32 8.02
C MET A 296 38.17 -24.96 6.65
N PRO A 297 37.45 -24.30 5.73
CA PRO A 297 38.03 -23.93 4.43
C PRO A 297 39.27 -23.03 4.59
N PHE A 298 39.26 -22.14 5.56
CA PHE A 298 40.36 -21.21 5.79
C PHE A 298 41.54 -21.88 6.54
N ILE A 299 41.27 -22.84 7.42
CA ILE A 299 42.30 -23.60 8.11
C ILE A 299 43.02 -24.52 7.11
N ILE A 300 42.32 -25.15 6.17
CA ILE A 300 42.92 -25.92 5.08
C ILE A 300 43.82 -25.04 4.21
N ALA A 301 43.42 -23.79 4.00
CA ALA A 301 44.17 -22.82 3.22
C ALA A 301 45.11 -21.95 4.09
N TYR A 302 45.52 -22.41 5.25
CA TYR A 302 46.27 -21.63 6.24
C TYR A 302 47.53 -20.95 5.67
N ASP A 303 48.33 -21.68 4.87
CA ASP A 303 49.52 -21.11 4.24
C ASP A 303 49.20 -19.93 3.33
N LYS A 304 48.10 -20.04 2.58
CA LYS A 304 47.60 -18.94 1.74
C LYS A 304 47.06 -17.78 2.55
N SER A 305 46.44 -18.07 3.67
CA SER A 305 45.95 -17.06 4.61
C SER A 305 47.09 -16.21 5.18
N GLN A 306 48.23 -16.85 5.49
CA GLN A 306 49.43 -16.13 5.95
C GLN A 306 50.04 -15.27 4.84
N GLU A 307 50.07 -15.76 3.61
CA GLU A 307 50.53 -14.96 2.46
C GLU A 307 49.70 -13.68 2.32
N ILE A 308 48.37 -13.80 2.49
CA ILE A 308 47.43 -12.66 2.42
C ILE A 308 47.70 -11.69 3.56
N GLU A 309 47.92 -12.16 4.79
CA GLU A 309 48.18 -11.32 5.97
C GLU A 309 49.41 -10.43 5.79
N VAL A 310 50.41 -10.95 5.09
CA VAL A 310 51.65 -10.19 4.78
C VAL A 310 51.43 -9.25 3.60
N GLN A 311 50.67 -9.67 2.60
CA GLN A 311 50.53 -8.95 1.35
C GLN A 311 49.59 -7.73 1.50
N LEU A 312 48.49 -7.86 2.22
CA LEU A 312 47.51 -6.77 2.35
C LEU A 312 48.06 -5.45 2.90
N PRO A 313 48.91 -5.43 3.97
CA PRO A 313 49.51 -4.20 4.45
C PRO A 313 50.50 -3.59 3.47
N ARG A 314 51.14 -4.41 2.64
CA ARG A 314 52.07 -3.94 1.58
C ARG A 314 51.29 -3.24 0.46
N GLU A 315 50.21 -3.85 0.02
CA GLU A 315 49.33 -3.25 -0.99
C GLU A 315 48.69 -1.93 -0.51
N GLU A 316 48.32 -1.86 0.75
CA GLU A 316 47.76 -0.63 1.33
C GLU A 316 48.79 0.52 1.32
N ARG A 317 49.98 0.24 1.82
CA ARG A 317 51.07 1.25 1.80
C ARG A 317 51.40 1.70 0.38
N MET A 318 51.36 0.78 -0.57
CA MET A 318 51.59 1.10 -1.97
C MET A 318 50.46 1.96 -2.55
N ARG A 319 49.21 1.63 -2.22
CA ARG A 319 48.02 2.41 -2.65
C ARG A 319 48.02 3.83 -2.05
N GLU A 320 48.35 3.93 -0.77
CA GLU A 320 48.50 5.21 -0.11
C GLU A 320 49.61 6.04 -0.79
N TYR A 321 50.74 5.42 -1.07
CA TYR A 321 51.83 6.08 -1.78
C TYR A 321 51.41 6.57 -3.18
N GLN A 322 50.73 5.74 -3.95
CA GLN A 322 50.21 6.12 -5.26
C GLN A 322 49.17 7.24 -5.18
N ALA A 323 48.24 7.16 -4.21
CA ALA A 323 47.24 8.20 -3.99
C ALA A 323 47.89 9.55 -3.62
N TYR A 324 48.91 9.51 -2.78
CA TYR A 324 49.66 10.73 -2.40
C TYR A 324 50.44 11.30 -3.58
N THR A 325 51.14 10.47 -4.35
CA THR A 325 51.91 10.93 -5.50
C THR A 325 51.04 11.48 -6.63
N GLN A 326 49.86 10.95 -6.82
CA GLN A 326 48.85 11.46 -7.78
C GLN A 326 48.23 12.80 -7.33
N ASN A 327 47.83 12.86 -6.07
CA ASN A 327 47.11 14.04 -5.56
C ASN A 327 48.01 15.21 -5.21
N LEU A 328 49.28 14.94 -4.86
CA LEU A 328 50.29 15.94 -4.52
C LEU A 328 51.37 16.06 -5.60
N SER A 329 50.97 16.00 -6.87
CA SER A 329 51.88 16.22 -7.98
C SER A 329 52.51 17.64 -7.91
N THR A 330 53.63 17.77 -8.50
CA THR A 330 54.38 19.04 -8.53
C THR A 330 53.54 20.22 -9.01
N ASP A 331 52.63 19.95 -9.96
CA ASP A 331 51.70 20.96 -10.49
C ASP A 331 50.57 21.32 -9.51
N THR A 332 50.07 20.32 -8.80
CA THR A 332 49.04 20.54 -7.78
C THR A 332 49.61 21.33 -6.59
N LEU A 333 50.77 20.93 -6.12
CA LEU A 333 51.50 21.65 -5.06
C LEU A 333 51.84 23.07 -5.48
N ARG A 334 52.29 23.25 -6.73
CA ARG A 334 52.56 24.58 -7.30
C ARG A 334 51.30 25.44 -7.33
N GLY A 335 50.16 24.87 -7.73
CA GLY A 335 48.86 25.55 -7.74
C GLY A 335 48.42 25.99 -6.35
N MET A 336 48.59 25.12 -5.35
CA MET A 336 48.27 25.42 -3.95
C MET A 336 49.18 26.49 -3.36
N ILE A 337 50.48 26.41 -3.61
CA ILE A 337 51.49 27.37 -3.11
C ILE A 337 51.32 28.71 -3.79
N ALA A 338 51.08 28.73 -5.09
CA ALA A 338 50.86 29.97 -5.85
C ALA A 338 49.52 30.63 -5.48
N GLY A 339 48.48 29.82 -5.20
CA GLY A 339 47.16 30.31 -4.77
C GLY A 339 47.16 30.95 -3.39
N ALA A 340 48.12 30.63 -2.53
CA ALA A 340 48.27 31.24 -1.21
C ALA A 340 48.86 32.67 -1.27
N ASN A 341 49.40 33.11 -2.40
CA ASN A 341 49.99 34.45 -2.64
C ASN A 341 51.07 34.87 -1.63
N ILE A 342 51.76 33.88 -1.03
CA ILE A 342 52.80 34.15 0.00
C ILE A 342 54.19 34.20 -0.60
N VAL A 343 54.42 33.61 -1.79
CA VAL A 343 55.71 33.46 -2.46
C VAL A 343 55.60 33.78 -3.94
N SER A 344 56.74 34.20 -4.57
CA SER A 344 56.77 34.45 -6.02
C SER A 344 56.59 33.18 -6.84
N GLN A 345 56.20 33.31 -8.10
CA GLN A 345 55.94 32.13 -8.98
C GLN A 345 57.15 31.22 -9.14
N GLU A 346 58.35 31.78 -9.19
CA GLU A 346 59.59 31.00 -9.26
C GLU A 346 59.91 30.27 -7.96
N GLN A 347 59.67 30.92 -6.82
CA GLN A 347 59.82 30.30 -5.51
C GLN A 347 58.75 29.21 -5.27
N ALA A 348 57.54 29.43 -5.74
CA ALA A 348 56.47 28.39 -5.69
C ALA A 348 56.85 27.14 -6.50
N GLN A 349 57.53 27.30 -7.63
CA GLN A 349 58.02 26.21 -8.44
C GLN A 349 59.15 25.42 -7.76
N GLN A 350 60.15 26.12 -7.20
CA GLN A 350 61.23 25.47 -6.45
C GLN A 350 60.74 24.78 -5.19
N LEU A 351 59.81 25.41 -4.46
CA LEU A 351 59.23 24.86 -3.24
C LEU A 351 58.34 23.64 -3.54
N SER A 352 57.57 23.68 -4.63
CA SER A 352 56.75 22.54 -5.03
C SER A 352 57.56 21.32 -5.46
N GLN A 353 58.67 21.54 -6.17
CA GLN A 353 59.64 20.50 -6.53
C GLN A 353 60.32 19.90 -5.29
N TYR A 354 60.76 20.76 -4.37
CA TYR A 354 61.38 20.29 -3.12
C TYR A 354 60.37 19.47 -2.28
N LEU A 355 59.16 20.02 -2.06
CA LEU A 355 58.14 19.34 -1.29
C LEU A 355 57.68 18.00 -1.91
N SER A 356 57.46 17.96 -3.22
CA SER A 356 57.11 16.74 -3.91
C SER A 356 58.19 15.65 -3.77
N THR A 357 59.49 16.07 -3.84
CA THR A 357 60.62 15.15 -3.67
C THR A 357 60.74 14.64 -2.23
N VAL A 358 60.56 15.53 -1.25
CA VAL A 358 60.61 15.17 0.18
C VAL A 358 59.42 14.25 0.56
N ILE A 359 58.22 14.56 0.08
CA ILE A 359 57.03 13.72 0.32
C ILE A 359 57.21 12.34 -0.31
N ALA A 360 57.60 12.29 -1.58
CA ALA A 360 57.83 11.03 -2.28
C ALA A 360 58.90 10.18 -1.59
N LYS A 361 59.99 10.80 -1.10
CA LYS A 361 61.09 10.11 -0.41
C LYS A 361 60.67 9.57 0.98
N ASN A 362 59.89 10.36 1.73
CA ASN A 362 59.50 9.97 3.09
C ASN A 362 58.34 8.95 3.12
N MET A 363 57.56 8.90 2.05
CA MET A 363 56.41 7.98 1.94
C MET A 363 56.68 6.79 1.02
N CYS A 364 57.92 6.71 0.43
CA CYS A 364 58.27 5.59 -0.42
C CYS A 364 58.20 4.27 0.35
N PRO A 365 57.36 3.29 -0.09
CA PRO A 365 57.32 2.02 0.52
C PRO A 365 58.63 1.23 0.35
N GLU A 366 58.83 0.18 1.11
CA GLU A 366 60.01 -0.69 1.00
C GLU A 366 60.04 -1.46 -0.32
N ASP A 367 58.89 -1.71 -0.92
CA ASP A 367 58.75 -2.36 -2.21
C ASP A 367 58.87 -1.34 -3.35
N ASP A 368 59.48 -1.73 -4.46
CA ASP A 368 59.69 -0.88 -5.63
C ASP A 368 58.36 -0.50 -6.29
N PRO A 369 57.97 0.79 -6.28
CA PRO A 369 56.66 1.24 -6.80
C PRO A 369 56.45 0.98 -8.30
N GLU A 370 57.51 0.84 -9.10
CA GLU A 370 57.40 0.57 -10.54
C GLU A 370 57.19 -0.91 -10.86
N GLN A 371 57.58 -1.82 -9.96
CA GLN A 371 57.51 -3.25 -10.16
C GLN A 371 56.44 -3.89 -9.28
N PHE A 372 55.80 -3.15 -8.39
CA PHE A 372 54.80 -3.67 -7.46
C PHE A 372 53.50 -4.06 -8.16
N ALA A 373 53.14 -5.33 -8.14
CA ALA A 373 51.90 -5.79 -8.67
C ALA A 373 50.83 -5.93 -7.53
N PHE A 374 49.75 -5.25 -7.65
CA PHE A 374 48.60 -5.44 -6.78
C PHE A 374 47.97 -6.79 -7.10
N ILE A 375 47.87 -7.68 -6.11
CA ILE A 375 47.25 -8.99 -6.22
C ILE A 375 45.80 -8.91 -5.80
N HIS A 376 45.52 -8.08 -4.77
CA HIS A 376 44.19 -7.94 -4.18
C HIS A 376 43.69 -6.52 -4.33
N ASP A 377 42.60 -6.35 -5.05
CA ASP A 377 41.95 -5.02 -5.17
C ASP A 377 40.82 -4.90 -4.15
N LEU A 378 41.19 -4.79 -2.88
CA LEU A 378 40.24 -4.73 -1.76
C LEU A 378 40.03 -3.30 -1.31
N SER A 379 38.75 -2.93 -1.05
CA SER A 379 38.41 -1.71 -0.31
C SER A 379 38.84 -1.82 1.16
N GLY A 380 38.97 -0.72 1.87
CA GLY A 380 39.31 -0.72 3.31
C GLY A 380 38.40 -1.62 4.14
N GLU A 381 37.09 -1.57 3.88
CA GLU A 381 36.12 -2.40 4.58
C GLU A 381 36.24 -3.90 4.27
N GLN A 382 36.57 -4.23 3.03
CA GLN A 382 36.84 -5.63 2.64
C GLN A 382 38.11 -6.17 3.27
N LYS A 383 39.15 -5.34 3.34
CA LYS A 383 40.38 -5.66 4.02
C LYS A 383 40.16 -5.93 5.51
N ASP A 384 39.40 -5.04 6.21
CA ASP A 384 39.12 -5.22 7.63
C ASP A 384 38.37 -6.54 7.89
N ARG A 385 37.45 -6.90 6.99
CA ARG A 385 36.76 -8.21 7.04
C ARG A 385 37.75 -9.37 6.89
N VAL A 386 38.66 -9.29 5.92
CA VAL A 386 39.67 -10.34 5.70
C VAL A 386 40.57 -10.44 6.94
N LEU A 387 41.07 -9.35 7.45
CA LEU A 387 41.91 -9.32 8.65
C LEU A 387 41.17 -9.88 9.89
N SER A 388 39.89 -9.56 10.04
CA SER A 388 39.04 -10.14 11.08
C SER A 388 38.93 -11.67 10.98
N VAL A 389 38.81 -12.21 9.75
CA VAL A 389 38.79 -13.65 9.52
C VAL A 389 40.15 -14.29 9.84
N LEU A 390 41.23 -13.66 9.40
CA LEU A 390 42.60 -14.15 9.66
C LEU A 390 42.92 -14.14 11.18
N THR A 391 42.44 -13.15 11.90
CA THR A 391 42.54 -13.09 13.38
C THR A 391 41.80 -14.27 14.01
N LYS A 392 40.59 -14.52 13.57
CA LYS A 392 39.81 -15.70 14.05
C LYS A 392 40.49 -17.03 13.77
N ILE A 393 41.12 -17.16 12.62
CA ILE A 393 41.87 -18.39 12.27
C ILE A 393 43.08 -18.57 13.21
N ARG A 394 43.79 -17.50 13.50
CA ARG A 394 44.96 -17.53 14.39
C ARG A 394 44.59 -17.82 15.84
N GLU A 395 43.47 -17.31 16.31
CA GLU A 395 42.98 -17.54 17.67
C GLU A 395 42.19 -18.84 17.83
N PHE A 396 42.05 -19.57 16.72
CA PHE A 396 41.26 -20.80 16.71
C PHE A 396 41.83 -21.88 17.61
N ASN A 397 41.00 -22.39 18.49
CA ASN A 397 41.36 -23.51 19.37
C ASN A 397 40.74 -24.82 18.87
N ALA A 398 41.58 -25.69 18.29
CA ALA A 398 41.16 -27.01 17.79
C ALA A 398 40.56 -27.90 18.89
N GLN A 399 40.94 -27.70 20.13
CA GLN A 399 40.44 -28.51 21.24
C GLN A 399 38.92 -28.38 21.40
N THR A 400 38.35 -27.18 21.19
CA THR A 400 36.91 -26.97 21.26
C THR A 400 36.10 -27.82 20.28
N ILE A 401 36.66 -28.06 19.10
CA ILE A 401 36.01 -28.91 18.08
C ILE A 401 36.16 -30.39 18.41
N LEU A 402 37.34 -30.79 18.84
CA LEU A 402 37.56 -32.16 19.33
C LEU A 402 36.61 -32.50 20.48
N ASP A 403 36.48 -31.58 21.43
CA ASP A 403 35.55 -31.74 22.56
C ASP A 403 34.10 -31.85 22.09
N ALA A 404 33.67 -31.03 21.10
CA ALA A 404 32.35 -31.10 20.49
C ALA A 404 32.11 -32.42 19.73
N ILE A 405 33.11 -32.94 19.02
CA ILE A 405 33.05 -34.26 18.32
C ILE A 405 32.88 -35.37 19.36
N TYR A 406 33.70 -35.38 20.40
CA TYR A 406 33.62 -36.37 21.47
C TYR A 406 32.30 -36.27 22.25
N ALA A 407 31.85 -35.05 22.55
CA ALA A 407 30.56 -34.80 23.21
C ALA A 407 29.40 -35.33 22.36
N LYS A 408 29.38 -35.05 21.05
CA LYS A 408 28.38 -35.56 20.11
C LYS A 408 28.35 -37.07 20.06
N LYS A 409 29.53 -37.71 19.96
CA LYS A 409 29.65 -39.16 19.92
C LYS A 409 29.14 -39.80 21.20
N THR A 410 29.59 -39.32 22.35
CA THR A 410 29.17 -39.80 23.67
C THR A 410 27.68 -39.59 23.91
N ALA A 411 27.15 -38.42 23.51
CA ALA A 411 25.74 -38.13 23.63
C ALA A 411 24.89 -39.05 22.71
N SER A 412 25.34 -39.37 21.50
CA SER A 412 24.65 -40.29 20.61
C SER A 412 24.61 -41.72 21.18
N GLU A 413 25.74 -42.22 21.68
CA GLU A 413 25.81 -43.54 22.32
C GLU A 413 24.91 -43.62 23.57
N ASN A 414 24.94 -42.60 24.39
CA ASN A 414 24.07 -42.52 25.57
C ASN A 414 22.59 -42.41 25.22
N TYR A 415 22.26 -41.66 24.17
CA TYR A 415 20.90 -41.54 23.66
C TYR A 415 20.35 -42.88 23.20
N GLU A 416 21.12 -43.63 22.41
CA GLU A 416 20.74 -44.98 21.96
C GLU A 416 20.58 -45.96 23.14
N ARG A 417 21.49 -45.92 24.11
CA ARG A 417 21.43 -46.76 25.30
C ARG A 417 20.18 -46.45 26.14
N THR A 418 19.90 -45.16 26.38
CA THR A 418 18.76 -44.74 27.16
C THR A 418 17.45 -45.00 26.44
N SER A 419 17.44 -44.82 25.11
CA SER A 419 16.30 -45.13 24.23
C SER A 419 15.98 -46.63 24.22
N ARG A 420 17.05 -47.50 24.20
CA ARG A 420 16.89 -48.95 24.29
C ARG A 420 16.31 -49.38 25.65
N ALA A 421 16.83 -48.82 26.72
CA ALA A 421 16.31 -49.08 28.07
C ALA A 421 14.85 -48.66 28.22
N LEU A 422 14.44 -47.60 27.58
CA LEU A 422 13.06 -47.13 27.54
C LEU A 422 12.15 -48.06 26.72
N ARG A 423 12.65 -48.63 25.59
CA ARG A 423 11.93 -49.61 24.76
C ARG A 423 11.68 -50.91 25.48
N GLU A 424 12.73 -51.43 26.15
CA GLU A 424 12.62 -52.70 26.89
C GLU A 424 11.65 -52.63 28.09
N SER A 425 11.22 -51.45 28.48
CA SER A 425 10.33 -51.22 29.62
C SER A 425 8.86 -51.03 29.27
N LEU A 426 8.48 -51.07 28.01
CA LEU A 426 7.10 -50.87 27.50
C LEU A 426 6.57 -52.15 26.82
N PRO A 427 5.25 -52.34 26.76
CA PRO A 427 4.67 -53.28 25.82
C PRO A 427 5.13 -52.94 24.40
N GLU A 428 5.54 -53.93 23.63
CA GLU A 428 6.30 -53.79 22.37
C GLU A 428 5.63 -52.86 21.33
N ILE A 429 4.32 -52.78 21.32
CA ILE A 429 3.55 -52.02 20.31
C ILE A 429 3.62 -50.50 20.53
N ASP A 430 3.48 -50.05 21.77
CA ASP A 430 3.45 -48.59 22.07
C ASP A 430 4.83 -47.94 22.04
N ALA A 431 5.87 -48.72 22.25
CA ALA A 431 7.26 -48.23 22.27
C ALA A 431 7.84 -48.03 20.85
N ASN A 432 7.47 -48.90 19.93
CA ASN A 432 7.94 -48.79 18.56
C ASN A 432 7.28 -47.61 17.83
N ASP A 433 5.98 -47.43 17.96
CA ASP A 433 5.25 -46.31 17.39
C ASP A 433 5.77 -44.96 17.92
N PHE A 434 6.08 -44.90 19.23
CA PHE A 434 6.65 -43.69 19.83
C PHE A 434 8.04 -43.36 19.26
N VAL A 435 8.92 -44.38 19.20
CA VAL A 435 10.31 -44.15 18.72
C VAL A 435 10.31 -43.81 17.23
N GLU A 436 9.44 -44.41 16.44
CA GLU A 436 9.32 -44.14 15.03
C GLU A 436 8.83 -42.67 14.80
N HIS A 437 7.71 -42.29 15.39
CA HIS A 437 7.16 -40.94 15.27
C HIS A 437 8.07 -39.87 15.89
N PHE A 438 8.71 -40.16 17.01
CA PHE A 438 9.66 -39.24 17.64
C PHE A 438 10.93 -39.08 16.77
N GLY A 439 11.33 -40.17 16.11
CA GLY A 439 12.42 -40.17 15.14
C GLY A 439 12.09 -39.30 13.91
N GLU A 440 10.91 -39.50 13.35
CA GLU A 440 10.45 -38.73 12.19
C GLU A 440 10.34 -37.25 12.50
N LEU A 441 9.70 -36.87 13.63
CA LEU A 441 9.59 -35.48 14.06
C LEU A 441 10.95 -34.85 14.37
N SER A 442 11.89 -35.61 14.92
CA SER A 442 13.26 -35.14 15.19
C SER A 442 14.03 -34.90 13.88
N GLU A 443 13.83 -35.74 12.89
CA GLU A 443 14.44 -35.58 11.57
C GLU A 443 13.83 -34.36 10.84
N GLN A 444 12.52 -34.19 10.88
CA GLN A 444 11.84 -33.03 10.33
C GLN A 444 12.31 -31.72 10.96
N LEU A 445 12.43 -31.68 12.29
CA LEU A 445 12.96 -30.52 13.02
C LEU A 445 14.41 -30.20 12.62
N MET A 446 15.23 -31.23 12.41
CA MET A 446 16.59 -31.04 11.93
C MET A 446 16.63 -30.48 10.50
N GLN A 447 15.73 -30.97 9.62
CA GLN A 447 15.60 -30.48 8.24
C GLN A 447 15.11 -29.02 8.21
N TYR A 448 14.08 -28.69 9.03
CA TYR A 448 13.60 -27.31 9.16
C TYR A 448 14.69 -26.40 9.74
N GLY A 449 15.41 -26.83 10.75
CA GLY A 449 16.50 -26.07 11.34
C GLY A 449 17.63 -25.79 10.35
N ALA A 450 17.99 -26.77 9.53
CA ALA A 450 18.96 -26.59 8.46
C ALA A 450 18.46 -25.62 7.39
N SER A 451 17.18 -25.75 6.99
CA SER A 451 16.57 -24.88 6.00
C SER A 451 16.44 -23.44 6.49
N ILE A 452 16.05 -23.24 7.75
CA ILE A 452 16.00 -21.91 8.40
C ILE A 452 17.38 -21.27 8.40
N THR A 453 18.42 -22.02 8.81
CA THR A 453 19.79 -21.51 8.84
C THR A 453 20.29 -21.14 7.44
N ALA A 454 20.00 -21.98 6.45
CA ALA A 454 20.36 -21.69 5.05
C ALA A 454 19.64 -20.45 4.52
N THR A 455 18.34 -20.32 4.83
CA THR A 455 17.53 -19.15 4.42
C THR A 455 18.00 -17.89 5.12
N GLN A 456 18.34 -17.95 6.40
CA GLN A 456 18.91 -16.82 7.15
C GLN A 456 20.25 -16.36 6.56
N LYS A 457 21.13 -17.30 6.20
CA LYS A 457 22.38 -16.94 5.52
C LYS A 457 22.12 -16.28 4.16
N LYS A 458 21.17 -16.82 3.39
CA LYS A 458 20.76 -16.22 2.12
C LYS A 458 20.22 -14.81 2.31
N LEU A 459 19.39 -14.61 3.32
CA LEU A 459 18.84 -13.31 3.68
C LEU A 459 19.94 -12.32 4.08
N GLN A 460 20.91 -12.78 4.87
CA GLN A 460 22.05 -11.95 5.23
C GLN A 460 22.84 -11.50 4.00
N VAL A 461 23.16 -12.43 3.08
CA VAL A 461 23.88 -12.09 1.84
C VAL A 461 23.07 -11.10 0.98
N LEU A 462 21.74 -11.31 0.87
CA LEU A 462 20.87 -10.38 0.13
C LEU A 462 20.84 -8.99 0.78
N ASN A 463 20.77 -8.91 2.10
CA ASN A 463 20.82 -7.63 2.83
C ASN A 463 22.18 -6.93 2.66
N GLU A 464 23.27 -7.68 2.66
CA GLU A 464 24.61 -7.14 2.34
C GLU A 464 24.66 -6.62 0.91
N GLN A 465 24.07 -7.33 -0.06
CA GLN A 465 23.97 -6.88 -1.44
C GLN A 465 23.12 -5.62 -1.57
N VAL A 466 21.97 -5.55 -0.88
CA VAL A 466 21.12 -4.35 -0.81
C VAL A 466 21.93 -3.18 -0.26
N THR A 467 22.65 -3.37 0.84
CA THR A 467 23.46 -2.32 1.46
C THR A 467 24.59 -1.84 0.54
N LEU A 468 25.21 -2.76 -0.22
CA LEU A 468 26.24 -2.40 -1.20
C LEU A 468 25.64 -1.64 -2.38
N LEU A 469 24.48 -2.05 -2.87
CA LEU A 469 23.78 -1.35 -3.94
C LEU A 469 23.30 0.02 -3.49
N GLU A 470 22.81 0.17 -2.25
CA GLU A 470 22.46 1.46 -1.67
C GLU A 470 23.66 2.41 -1.60
N LYS A 471 24.80 1.91 -1.14
CA LYS A 471 26.04 2.69 -1.14
C LYS A 471 26.50 3.06 -2.55
N SER A 472 26.33 2.15 -3.49
CA SER A 472 26.70 2.37 -4.90
C SER A 472 25.78 3.40 -5.56
N VAL A 473 24.46 3.32 -5.31
CA VAL A 473 23.48 4.33 -5.73
C VAL A 473 23.82 5.70 -5.15
N GLU A 474 24.16 5.75 -3.85
CA GLU A 474 24.53 6.99 -3.18
C GLU A 474 25.85 7.55 -3.70
N ALA A 475 26.82 6.70 -4.00
CA ALA A 475 28.10 7.12 -4.61
C ALA A 475 27.87 7.71 -6.01
N VAL A 476 27.03 7.09 -6.86
CA VAL A 476 26.69 7.62 -8.18
C VAL A 476 25.92 8.93 -8.05
N ARG A 477 24.96 9.03 -7.11
CA ARG A 477 24.26 10.28 -6.81
C ARG A 477 25.22 11.39 -6.36
N THR A 478 26.19 11.03 -5.52
CA THR A 478 27.21 11.97 -5.06
C THR A 478 28.12 12.44 -6.22
N GLN A 479 28.44 11.54 -7.16
CA GLN A 479 29.19 11.90 -8.37
C GLN A 479 28.37 12.80 -9.30
N ILE A 480 27.10 12.50 -9.49
CA ILE A 480 26.16 13.37 -10.23
C ILE A 480 26.07 14.74 -9.56
N GLN A 481 25.96 14.79 -8.23
CA GLN A 481 25.96 16.04 -7.47
C GLN A 481 27.29 16.80 -7.56
N ALA A 482 28.41 16.09 -7.59
CA ALA A 482 29.73 16.71 -7.70
C ALA A 482 29.96 17.34 -9.10
N GLU A 483 29.45 16.70 -10.15
CA GLU A 483 29.48 17.28 -11.52
C GLU A 483 28.43 18.39 -11.68
N ALA A 484 27.29 18.28 -10.98
CA ALA A 484 26.23 19.28 -10.92
C ALA A 484 26.57 20.48 -9.97
N LYS A 485 27.78 20.56 -9.41
CA LYS A 485 28.19 21.61 -8.44
C LYS A 485 28.01 23.04 -8.94
N ASN A 486 27.72 23.24 -10.21
CA ASN A 486 27.33 24.54 -10.77
C ASN A 486 25.81 24.77 -10.84
N LYS A 487 24.98 23.84 -10.36
CA LYS A 487 23.50 23.95 -10.47
C LYS A 487 22.84 23.86 -9.11
N THR A 488 22.78 24.95 -8.40
CA THR A 488 21.99 25.15 -7.17
C THR A 488 20.53 24.70 -7.37
N ALA A 489 19.99 24.84 -8.57
CA ALA A 489 18.65 24.40 -8.94
C ALA A 489 18.41 22.88 -8.80
N TYR A 490 19.40 22.04 -9.16
CA TYR A 490 19.29 20.58 -9.05
C TYR A 490 19.12 20.11 -7.60
N MET A 491 19.98 20.62 -6.70
CA MET A 491 19.89 20.27 -5.27
C MET A 491 18.57 20.71 -4.64
N TYR A 492 18.04 21.85 -5.03
CA TYR A 492 16.74 22.31 -4.55
C TYR A 492 15.61 21.46 -5.11
N THR A 493 15.68 21.03 -6.37
CA THR A 493 14.66 20.20 -7.00
C THR A 493 14.58 18.80 -6.37
N GLU A 494 15.73 18.18 -6.08
CA GLU A 494 15.79 16.90 -5.38
C GLU A 494 15.21 16.98 -3.96
N ARG A 495 15.59 18.04 -3.22
CA ARG A 495 15.03 18.29 -1.88
C ARG A 495 13.54 18.55 -1.90
N ILE A 496 13.06 19.30 -2.89
CA ILE A 496 11.63 19.53 -3.08
C ILE A 496 10.91 18.21 -3.37
N GLY A 497 11.49 17.34 -4.22
CA GLY A 497 10.95 16.01 -4.50
C GLY A 497 10.81 15.16 -3.24
N ALA A 498 11.85 15.05 -2.44
CA ALA A 498 11.83 14.31 -1.18
C ALA A 498 10.83 14.91 -0.17
N MET A 499 10.78 16.24 -0.04
CA MET A 499 9.81 16.92 0.82
C MET A 499 8.37 16.69 0.34
N MET A 500 8.13 16.59 -0.98
CA MET A 500 6.80 16.27 -1.50
C MET A 500 6.36 14.85 -1.12
N ASP A 501 7.28 13.87 -1.12
CA ASP A 501 6.98 12.50 -0.68
C ASP A 501 6.56 12.45 0.79
N GLU A 502 7.29 13.11 1.65
CA GLU A 502 6.99 13.21 3.08
C GLU A 502 5.64 13.90 3.33
N LEU A 503 5.42 15.04 2.68
CA LEU A 503 4.15 15.77 2.77
C LEU A 503 2.95 14.95 2.27
N ILE A 504 3.10 14.22 1.16
CA ILE A 504 2.04 13.34 0.65
C ILE A 504 1.73 12.25 1.68
N SER A 505 2.76 11.58 2.20
CA SER A 505 2.57 10.49 3.18
C SER A 505 1.83 10.97 4.43
N ASP A 506 2.29 12.04 5.05
CA ASP A 506 1.70 12.59 6.27
C ASP A 506 0.27 13.10 6.04
N ALA A 507 0.07 13.82 4.93
CA ALA A 507 -1.24 14.36 4.58
C ALA A 507 -2.25 13.24 4.28
N VAL A 508 -1.82 12.18 3.58
CA VAL A 508 -2.67 11.02 3.27
C VAL A 508 -3.08 10.30 4.56
N GLN A 509 -2.15 10.02 5.46
CA GLN A 509 -2.46 9.36 6.73
C GLN A 509 -3.43 10.19 7.58
N SER A 510 -3.22 11.52 7.64
CA SER A 510 -4.12 12.42 8.36
C SER A 510 -5.53 12.40 7.76
N LYS A 511 -5.65 12.42 6.42
CA LYS A 511 -6.93 12.40 5.73
C LYS A 511 -7.65 11.06 5.85
N PHE A 512 -6.91 9.95 5.83
CA PHE A 512 -7.53 8.64 6.04
C PHE A 512 -8.18 8.55 7.42
N LYS A 513 -7.50 9.02 8.46
CA LYS A 513 -8.08 9.07 9.82
C LYS A 513 -9.34 9.96 9.90
N GLU A 514 -9.34 11.09 9.20
CA GLU A 514 -10.53 11.94 9.11
C GLU A 514 -11.68 11.23 8.40
N ILE A 515 -11.41 10.57 7.26
CA ILE A 515 -12.39 9.79 6.49
C ILE A 515 -12.93 8.62 7.33
N GLU A 516 -12.07 7.87 8.04
CA GLU A 516 -12.48 6.81 8.95
C GLU A 516 -13.51 7.28 9.98
N GLN A 517 -13.21 8.39 10.64
CA GLN A 517 -14.08 8.97 11.68
C GLN A 517 -15.40 9.48 11.11
N LEU A 518 -15.36 10.19 9.98
CA LEU A 518 -16.54 10.73 9.32
C LEU A 518 -17.43 9.61 8.78
N THR A 519 -16.84 8.56 8.19
CA THR A 519 -17.57 7.38 7.69
C THR A 519 -18.32 6.68 8.80
N LEU A 520 -17.66 6.40 9.91
CA LEU A 520 -18.27 5.75 11.07
C LEU A 520 -19.40 6.61 11.64
N LYS A 521 -19.16 7.92 11.78
CA LYS A 521 -20.16 8.85 12.28
C LYS A 521 -21.43 8.81 11.42
N MET A 522 -21.32 8.99 10.12
CA MET A 522 -22.44 8.98 9.20
C MET A 522 -23.13 7.61 9.17
N PHE A 523 -22.35 6.53 9.14
CA PHE A 523 -22.89 5.18 9.14
C PHE A 523 -23.73 4.88 10.40
N HIS A 524 -23.27 5.30 11.58
CA HIS A 524 -24.02 5.13 12.83
C HIS A 524 -25.28 6.00 12.88
N GLU A 525 -25.20 7.23 12.36
CA GLU A 525 -26.37 8.11 12.30
C GLU A 525 -27.48 7.56 11.39
N ILE A 526 -27.10 6.85 10.31
CA ILE A 526 -28.07 6.25 9.38
C ILE A 526 -28.61 4.91 9.89
N THR A 527 -27.76 4.05 10.43
CA THR A 527 -28.15 2.65 10.74
C THR A 527 -28.85 2.50 12.10
N HIS A 528 -28.70 3.45 13.02
CA HIS A 528 -29.19 3.37 14.40
C HIS A 528 -28.91 2.05 15.14
N LYS A 529 -28.10 1.17 14.56
CA LYS A 529 -27.67 -0.07 15.18
C LYS A 529 -26.43 0.22 16.01
N GLU A 530 -26.62 0.43 17.32
CA GLU A 530 -25.51 0.48 18.26
C GLU A 530 -24.69 -0.82 18.15
N ASN A 531 -23.37 -0.69 18.01
CA ASN A 531 -22.39 -1.77 17.98
C ASN A 531 -22.37 -2.65 16.71
N PHE A 532 -22.66 -2.11 15.53
CA PHE A 532 -22.56 -2.89 14.29
C PHE A 532 -21.17 -2.78 13.62
N ILE A 533 -20.62 -1.57 13.51
CA ILE A 533 -19.24 -1.28 13.11
C ILE A 533 -18.74 -0.21 14.07
N ASP A 534 -17.73 -0.51 14.89
CA ASP A 534 -17.24 0.40 15.92
C ASP A 534 -15.88 1.01 15.57
N LEU A 535 -15.15 0.40 14.64
CA LEU A 535 -13.86 0.87 14.17
C LEU A 535 -13.72 0.56 12.67
N LEU A 536 -13.24 1.54 11.95
CA LEU A 536 -12.84 1.46 10.55
C LEU A 536 -11.37 1.81 10.48
N GLU A 537 -10.59 1.02 9.77
CA GLU A 537 -9.18 1.28 9.47
C GLU A 537 -8.96 1.25 7.96
N LEU A 538 -8.27 2.25 7.46
CA LEU A 538 -7.83 2.37 6.07
C LEU A 538 -6.30 2.25 6.05
N ASP A 539 -5.78 1.28 5.31
CA ASP A 539 -4.35 1.17 5.10
C ASP A 539 -3.86 2.12 3.99
N GLU A 540 -2.54 2.17 3.79
CA GLU A 540 -1.91 3.02 2.77
C GLU A 540 -2.37 2.70 1.34
N SER A 541 -2.91 1.52 1.10
CA SER A 541 -3.47 1.08 -0.19
C SER A 541 -4.98 1.29 -0.28
N PHE A 542 -5.59 1.90 0.75
CA PHE A 542 -7.03 2.08 0.91
C PHE A 542 -7.80 0.75 1.06
N ASN A 543 -7.16 -0.29 1.59
CA ASN A 543 -7.91 -1.48 1.98
C ASN A 543 -8.72 -1.18 3.23
N ILE A 544 -10.00 -1.49 3.15
CA ILE A 544 -10.97 -1.23 4.21
C ILE A 544 -10.99 -2.42 5.16
N SER A 545 -10.69 -2.17 6.43
CA SER A 545 -10.86 -3.12 7.51
C SER A 545 -11.90 -2.60 8.50
N ILE A 546 -12.97 -3.35 8.69
CA ILE A 546 -14.05 -3.00 9.61
C ILE A 546 -14.06 -3.91 10.82
N TYR A 547 -14.33 -3.34 11.97
CA TYR A 547 -14.31 -4.05 13.24
C TYR A 547 -15.56 -3.73 14.04
N LYS A 548 -16.03 -4.76 14.76
CA LYS A 548 -17.15 -4.67 15.70
C LYS A 548 -16.63 -4.90 17.11
N THR A 549 -17.12 -4.13 18.03
CA THR A 549 -16.90 -4.37 19.46
C THR A 549 -17.69 -5.58 19.90
N GLN A 550 -17.00 -6.53 20.48
CA GLN A 550 -17.60 -7.75 21.05
C GLN A 550 -17.04 -7.97 22.46
N GLN A 551 -17.93 -8.33 23.35
CA GLN A 551 -17.52 -8.75 24.68
C GLN A 551 -17.14 -10.23 24.65
N TYR A 552 -15.98 -10.52 25.17
CA TYR A 552 -15.45 -11.86 25.35
C TYR A 552 -15.11 -12.08 26.81
N THR A 553 -15.43 -13.25 27.31
CA THR A 553 -14.87 -13.69 28.58
C THR A 553 -13.45 -14.22 28.39
N VAL A 554 -12.63 -14.15 29.42
CA VAL A 554 -11.25 -14.70 29.37
C VAL A 554 -11.30 -16.22 29.11
N ALA A 555 -12.35 -16.91 29.60
CA ALA A 555 -12.56 -18.32 29.37
C ALA A 555 -12.85 -18.63 27.88
N GLU A 556 -13.72 -17.85 27.23
CA GLU A 556 -14.00 -18.00 25.79
C GLU A 556 -12.76 -17.76 24.92
N LEU A 557 -11.98 -16.73 25.25
CA LEU A 557 -10.72 -16.44 24.53
C LEU A 557 -9.71 -17.58 24.70
N TYR A 558 -9.62 -18.14 25.92
CA TYR A 558 -8.75 -19.27 26.15
C TYR A 558 -9.25 -20.53 25.41
N ALA A 559 -10.54 -20.82 25.45
CA ALA A 559 -11.13 -21.93 24.71
C ALA A 559 -10.94 -21.79 23.19
N LEU A 560 -11.06 -20.58 22.65
CA LEU A 560 -10.76 -20.29 21.25
C LEU A 560 -9.30 -20.63 20.91
N MET A 561 -8.35 -20.18 21.74
CA MET A 561 -6.92 -20.48 21.57
C MET A 561 -6.61 -21.97 21.73
N GLU A 562 -7.37 -22.70 22.53
CA GLU A 562 -7.19 -24.14 22.76
C GLU A 562 -7.74 -24.98 21.60
N ASN A 563 -8.92 -24.64 21.09
CA ASN A 563 -9.64 -25.44 20.10
C ASN A 563 -9.18 -25.16 18.65
N VAL A 564 -8.82 -23.92 18.33
CA VAL A 564 -8.56 -23.49 16.94
C VAL A 564 -7.13 -22.96 16.75
N GLY A 565 -6.40 -22.72 17.85
CA GLY A 565 -5.04 -22.22 17.82
C GLY A 565 -4.93 -20.69 17.98
N THR A 566 -3.70 -20.20 18.13
CA THR A 566 -3.42 -18.77 18.34
C THR A 566 -3.59 -17.93 17.06
N ASP A 567 -3.49 -18.54 15.88
CA ASP A 567 -3.60 -17.85 14.60
C ASP A 567 -5.06 -17.48 14.29
N ALA A 568 -6.01 -18.30 14.76
CA ALA A 568 -7.44 -17.99 14.70
C ALA A 568 -7.85 -16.72 15.49
N LEU A 569 -7.05 -16.31 16.48
CA LEU A 569 -7.24 -15.02 17.14
C LEU A 569 -6.98 -13.85 16.17
N GLN A 570 -5.96 -13.94 15.37
CA GLN A 570 -5.60 -12.89 14.43
C GLN A 570 -6.62 -12.78 13.31
N GLU A 571 -7.12 -13.91 12.82
CA GLU A 571 -8.21 -13.92 11.84
C GLU A 571 -9.50 -13.34 12.40
N ARG A 572 -9.80 -13.61 13.67
CA ARG A 572 -11.09 -13.25 14.28
C ARG A 572 -11.12 -11.86 14.89
N LEU A 573 -10.02 -11.42 15.51
CA LEU A 573 -9.91 -10.13 16.19
C LEU A 573 -9.19 -9.07 15.37
N GLY A 574 -8.52 -9.45 14.29
CA GLY A 574 -7.62 -8.58 13.55
C GLY A 574 -6.38 -8.17 14.34
N ALA A 575 -5.53 -7.39 13.73
CA ALA A 575 -4.28 -6.93 14.36
C ALA A 575 -4.54 -6.05 15.58
N ALA A 576 -5.50 -5.12 15.49
CA ALA A 576 -5.86 -4.21 16.59
C ALA A 576 -6.41 -4.94 17.81
N GLY A 577 -7.32 -5.91 17.61
CA GLY A 577 -7.88 -6.71 18.71
C GLY A 577 -6.85 -7.58 19.40
N VAL A 578 -5.93 -8.19 18.64
CA VAL A 578 -4.82 -8.97 19.19
C VAL A 578 -3.84 -8.07 19.94
N GLN A 579 -3.47 -6.91 19.42
CA GLN A 579 -2.62 -5.96 20.15
C GLN A 579 -3.26 -5.47 21.45
N HIS A 580 -4.57 -5.21 21.47
CA HIS A 580 -5.29 -4.87 22.69
C HIS A 580 -5.21 -6.00 23.72
N LEU A 581 -5.43 -7.24 23.30
CA LEU A 581 -5.27 -8.43 24.15
C LEU A 581 -3.84 -8.58 24.71
N LEU A 582 -2.84 -8.42 23.88
CA LEU A 582 -1.44 -8.49 24.29
C LEU A 582 -1.10 -7.42 25.36
N ARG A 583 -1.59 -6.19 25.17
CA ARG A 583 -1.43 -5.10 26.14
C ARG A 583 -2.15 -5.42 27.45
N TRP A 584 -3.40 -5.88 27.38
CA TRP A 584 -4.19 -6.20 28.58
C TRP A 584 -3.55 -7.29 29.43
N PHE A 585 -3.02 -8.34 28.79
CA PHE A 585 -2.28 -9.40 29.48
C PHE A 585 -0.81 -9.03 29.76
N ASN A 586 -0.34 -7.87 29.33
CA ASN A 586 1.05 -7.43 29.42
C ASN A 586 2.04 -8.50 28.88
N VAL A 587 1.85 -8.88 27.63
CA VAL A 587 2.68 -9.84 26.90
C VAL A 587 2.99 -9.31 25.50
N THR A 588 4.09 -9.77 24.90
CA THR A 588 4.57 -9.32 23.59
C THR A 588 4.26 -10.30 22.46
N SER A 589 3.77 -11.52 22.77
CA SER A 589 3.49 -12.50 21.72
C SER A 589 2.24 -13.34 22.04
N THR A 590 1.56 -13.81 21.00
CA THR A 590 0.38 -14.67 21.09
C THR A 590 0.67 -16.02 21.78
N ARG A 591 1.90 -16.53 21.62
CA ARG A 591 2.35 -17.77 22.29
C ARG A 591 2.42 -17.63 23.82
N THR A 592 2.88 -16.46 24.31
CA THR A 592 2.90 -16.17 25.75
C THR A 592 1.53 -15.82 26.29
N LEU A 593 0.66 -15.29 25.44
CA LEU A 593 -0.74 -14.96 25.76
C LEU A 593 -1.51 -16.19 26.22
N LYS A 594 -1.48 -17.31 25.47
CA LYS A 594 -2.17 -18.57 25.83
C LYS A 594 -1.74 -19.07 27.21
N LYS A 595 -0.43 -19.03 27.49
CA LYS A 595 0.10 -19.46 28.81
C LYS A 595 -0.37 -18.54 29.94
N LYS A 596 -0.40 -17.24 29.70
CA LYS A 596 -0.79 -16.26 30.70
C LYS A 596 -2.30 -16.25 30.94
N ALA A 597 -3.11 -16.44 29.89
CA ALA A 597 -4.55 -16.63 30.01
C ALA A 597 -4.89 -17.91 30.81
N LYS A 598 -4.21 -19.03 30.55
CA LYS A 598 -4.32 -20.24 31.35
C LYS A 598 -3.98 -20.00 32.81
N LYS A 599 -2.84 -19.35 33.09
CA LYS A 599 -2.43 -19.02 34.46
C LYS A 599 -3.45 -18.10 35.12
N PHE A 600 -3.98 -17.11 34.44
CA PHE A 600 -4.99 -16.19 34.93
C PHE A 600 -6.27 -16.93 35.35
N LEU A 601 -6.72 -17.92 34.56
CA LEU A 601 -7.88 -18.74 34.89
C LEU A 601 -7.66 -19.72 36.03
N THR A 602 -6.41 -20.18 36.24
CA THR A 602 -6.10 -21.20 37.27
C THR A 602 -5.67 -20.61 38.62
N THR A 603 -5.46 -19.28 38.72
CA THR A 603 -4.94 -18.64 39.92
C THR A 603 -6.02 -17.79 40.60
N GLY A 604 -6.56 -18.23 41.75
CA GLY A 604 -7.58 -17.53 42.52
C GLY A 604 -9.00 -18.04 42.35
N GLU A 605 -10.02 -17.22 42.69
CA GLU A 605 -11.44 -17.55 42.50
C GLU A 605 -11.74 -17.70 40.98
N THR A 606 -11.84 -18.94 40.54
CA THR A 606 -11.86 -19.32 39.12
C THR A 606 -13.09 -18.77 38.39
N ASP A 607 -14.25 -18.77 39.05
CA ASP A 607 -15.52 -18.37 38.40
C ASP A 607 -15.60 -16.87 38.12
N VAL A 608 -15.11 -16.03 39.03
CA VAL A 608 -15.11 -14.57 38.86
C VAL A 608 -14.15 -14.14 37.75
N ARG A 609 -13.00 -14.79 37.62
CA ARG A 609 -11.99 -14.47 36.62
C ARG A 609 -12.34 -15.05 35.25
N ALA A 610 -12.96 -16.22 35.22
CA ALA A 610 -13.46 -16.83 33.98
C ALA A 610 -14.55 -15.97 33.30
N GLY A 611 -15.42 -15.38 34.13
CA GLY A 611 -16.50 -14.49 33.71
C GLY A 611 -16.06 -13.04 33.44
N GLN A 612 -14.80 -12.68 33.67
CA GLN A 612 -14.34 -11.32 33.41
C GLN A 612 -14.45 -10.98 31.92
N GLN A 613 -15.26 -9.96 31.63
CA GLN A 613 -15.55 -9.52 30.28
C GLN A 613 -14.45 -8.57 29.78
N LEU A 614 -14.02 -8.79 28.55
CA LEU A 614 -13.10 -7.96 27.79
C LEU A 614 -13.80 -7.46 26.55
N THR A 615 -13.83 -6.17 26.37
CA THR A 615 -14.36 -5.56 25.16
C THR A 615 -13.25 -5.50 24.10
N LEU A 616 -13.38 -6.26 23.03
CA LEU A 616 -12.38 -6.36 21.97
C LEU A 616 -12.99 -6.06 20.62
N TYR A 617 -12.15 -5.59 19.70
CA TYR A 617 -12.51 -5.43 18.31
C TYR A 617 -12.45 -6.80 17.60
N LYS A 618 -13.55 -7.19 16.98
CA LYS A 618 -13.64 -8.36 16.11
C LYS A 618 -13.68 -7.88 14.67
N ARG A 619 -12.80 -8.38 13.83
CA ARG A 619 -12.84 -8.08 12.39
C ARG A 619 -14.14 -8.64 11.78
N VAL A 620 -14.78 -7.81 10.99
CA VAL A 620 -15.97 -8.16 10.22
C VAL A 620 -15.60 -8.09 8.75
N GLU A 621 -15.96 -9.09 7.97
CA GLU A 621 -15.77 -9.02 6.53
C GLU A 621 -16.91 -8.21 5.91
N LEU A 622 -16.57 -7.36 4.94
CA LEU A 622 -17.56 -6.63 4.16
C LEU A 622 -18.58 -7.55 3.47
N SER A 623 -18.19 -8.80 3.17
CA SER A 623 -19.06 -9.83 2.64
C SER A 623 -20.24 -10.19 3.56
N GLN A 624 -20.08 -10.02 4.87
CA GLN A 624 -21.08 -10.34 5.89
C GLN A 624 -22.16 -9.26 6.03
N LEU A 625 -21.94 -8.07 5.47
CA LEU A 625 -22.95 -7.03 5.40
C LEU A 625 -24.04 -7.40 4.41
N SER A 626 -25.30 -7.14 4.75
CA SER A 626 -26.41 -7.21 3.80
C SER A 626 -26.18 -6.22 2.63
N LYS A 627 -26.87 -6.44 1.53
CA LYS A 627 -26.74 -5.56 0.35
C LYS A 627 -27.10 -4.10 0.68
N GLY A 628 -28.12 -3.88 1.50
CA GLY A 628 -28.52 -2.54 1.95
C GLY A 628 -27.47 -1.91 2.87
N GLU A 629 -26.96 -2.66 3.84
CA GLU A 629 -25.90 -2.17 4.73
C GLU A 629 -24.61 -1.82 3.97
N LYS A 630 -24.25 -2.61 2.96
CA LYS A 630 -23.11 -2.26 2.06
C LYS A 630 -23.35 -0.94 1.34
N GLN A 631 -24.56 -0.72 0.87
CA GLN A 631 -24.94 0.52 0.19
C GLN A 631 -24.86 1.71 1.15
N VAL A 632 -25.41 1.59 2.36
CA VAL A 632 -25.32 2.63 3.39
C VAL A 632 -23.86 2.90 3.77
N PHE A 633 -23.05 1.86 3.91
CA PHE A 633 -21.63 2.01 4.22
C PHE A 633 -20.90 2.77 3.11
N LEU A 634 -21.12 2.44 1.84
CA LEU A 634 -20.53 3.15 0.71
C LEU A 634 -20.97 4.61 0.63
N LEU A 635 -22.25 4.87 0.81
CA LEU A 635 -22.76 6.24 0.85
C LEU A 635 -22.10 7.03 1.98
N SER A 636 -21.95 6.42 3.16
CA SER A 636 -21.26 7.03 4.30
C SER A 636 -19.78 7.32 3.99
N LEU A 637 -19.10 6.41 3.30
CA LEU A 637 -17.71 6.57 2.86
C LEU A 637 -17.59 7.70 1.83
N TYR A 638 -18.48 7.75 0.84
CA TYR A 638 -18.50 8.84 -0.14
C TYR A 638 -18.79 10.20 0.49
N TRP A 639 -19.76 10.25 1.41
CA TRP A 639 -20.03 11.46 2.18
C TRP A 639 -18.78 11.93 2.94
N ALA A 640 -18.08 10.99 3.59
CA ALA A 640 -16.86 11.29 4.33
C ALA A 640 -15.74 11.83 3.42
N ILE A 641 -15.55 11.22 2.25
CA ILE A 641 -14.55 11.66 1.27
C ILE A 641 -14.89 13.07 0.75
N ILE A 642 -16.13 13.30 0.37
CA ILE A 642 -16.58 14.61 -0.12
C ILE A 642 -16.41 15.69 0.97
N LYS A 643 -16.79 15.39 2.21
CA LYS A 643 -16.63 16.31 3.35
C LYS A 643 -15.18 16.59 3.68
N SER A 644 -14.36 15.56 3.73
CA SER A 644 -12.92 15.68 4.02
C SER A 644 -12.17 16.43 2.93
N SER A 645 -12.62 16.35 1.67
CA SER A 645 -12.01 17.10 0.56
C SER A 645 -12.22 18.61 0.64
N GLY A 646 -13.27 19.06 1.32
CA GLY A 646 -13.69 20.47 1.34
C GLY A 646 -14.17 21.00 -0.01
N GLN A 647 -14.26 20.16 -1.02
CA GLN A 647 -14.71 20.53 -2.37
C GLN A 647 -16.23 20.66 -2.42
N GLN A 648 -16.70 21.70 -3.10
CA GLN A 648 -18.12 21.91 -3.34
C GLN A 648 -18.44 21.46 -4.76
N ILE A 649 -18.71 20.18 -4.96
CA ILE A 649 -19.01 19.57 -6.25
C ILE A 649 -20.44 19.04 -6.21
N PRO A 650 -21.25 19.24 -7.27
CA PRO A 650 -22.59 18.68 -7.35
C PRO A 650 -22.59 17.16 -7.19
N PHE A 651 -23.55 16.63 -6.44
CA PHE A 651 -23.74 15.19 -6.26
C PHE A 651 -25.01 14.76 -6.99
N ILE A 652 -24.89 13.83 -7.92
CA ILE A 652 -26.01 13.26 -8.67
C ILE A 652 -26.14 11.80 -8.27
N ILE A 653 -27.36 11.39 -7.92
CA ILE A 653 -27.65 10.02 -7.57
C ILE A 653 -28.83 9.48 -8.37
N ASP A 654 -28.62 8.38 -9.08
CA ASP A 654 -29.70 7.64 -9.76
C ASP A 654 -30.16 6.47 -8.88
N THR A 655 -31.47 6.30 -8.75
CA THR A 655 -32.10 5.23 -7.96
C THR A 655 -31.52 5.06 -6.55
N PRO A 656 -31.65 6.07 -5.67
CA PRO A 656 -30.94 6.14 -4.39
C PRO A 656 -31.27 5.01 -3.42
N PHE A 657 -32.44 4.40 -3.55
CA PHE A 657 -32.98 3.43 -2.57
C PHE A 657 -33.12 2.00 -3.09
N ALA A 658 -32.48 1.67 -4.21
CA ALA A 658 -32.68 0.40 -4.94
C ALA A 658 -32.63 -0.88 -4.07
N ARG A 659 -31.88 -0.86 -2.95
CA ARG A 659 -31.66 -2.04 -2.09
C ARG A 659 -31.72 -1.70 -0.59
N ILE A 660 -32.20 -0.51 -0.26
CA ILE A 660 -32.19 0.02 1.10
C ILE A 660 -33.58 -0.18 1.73
N ASP A 661 -33.61 -0.66 2.96
CA ASP A 661 -34.85 -0.84 3.72
C ASP A 661 -35.47 0.50 4.15
N THR A 662 -36.72 0.44 4.60
CA THR A 662 -37.55 1.61 4.94
C THR A 662 -36.93 2.51 6.01
N GLU A 663 -36.29 1.93 7.02
CA GLU A 663 -35.68 2.68 8.12
C GLU A 663 -34.45 3.48 7.67
N HIS A 664 -33.56 2.83 6.94
CA HIS A 664 -32.36 3.50 6.40
C HIS A 664 -32.71 4.53 5.32
N ARG A 665 -33.78 4.31 4.52
CA ARG A 665 -34.27 5.31 3.56
C ARG A 665 -34.65 6.65 4.25
N ALA A 666 -35.36 6.57 5.37
CA ALA A 666 -35.76 7.75 6.13
C ALA A 666 -34.55 8.55 6.63
N GLN A 667 -33.55 7.84 7.15
CA GLN A 667 -32.32 8.49 7.65
C GLN A 667 -31.45 9.08 6.52
N LEU A 668 -31.30 8.37 5.42
CA LEU A 668 -30.61 8.90 4.24
C LEU A 668 -31.28 10.15 3.71
N THR A 669 -32.61 10.14 3.64
CA THR A 669 -33.41 11.30 3.20
C THR A 669 -33.17 12.49 4.10
N LYS A 670 -33.13 12.30 5.42
CA LYS A 670 -33.01 13.36 6.40
C LYS A 670 -31.58 13.86 6.61
N LEU A 671 -30.59 12.97 6.61
CA LEU A 671 -29.22 13.28 7.04
C LEU A 671 -28.23 13.34 5.88
N PHE A 672 -28.35 12.44 4.91
CA PHE A 672 -27.36 12.32 3.85
C PHE A 672 -27.58 13.36 2.74
N PHE A 673 -28.75 13.36 2.10
CA PHE A 673 -29.00 14.21 0.94
C PHE A 673 -28.85 15.70 1.22
N PRO A 674 -29.36 16.26 2.32
CA PRO A 674 -29.19 17.69 2.59
C PRO A 674 -27.74 18.08 2.88
N THR A 675 -26.89 17.12 3.25
CA THR A 675 -25.56 17.41 3.77
C THR A 675 -24.42 16.96 2.86
N VAL A 676 -24.63 16.06 1.90
CA VAL A 676 -23.55 15.47 1.09
C VAL A 676 -22.88 16.51 0.21
N SER A 677 -23.62 17.43 -0.39
CA SER A 677 -23.11 18.50 -1.26
C SER A 677 -23.97 19.75 -1.18
N ASN A 678 -23.47 20.87 -1.70
CA ASN A 678 -24.22 22.11 -1.85
C ASN A 678 -25.26 22.05 -2.97
N GLN A 679 -25.19 21.05 -3.84
CA GLN A 679 -26.17 20.76 -4.87
C GLN A 679 -26.30 19.24 -5.01
N VAL A 680 -27.50 18.73 -4.83
CA VAL A 680 -27.83 17.32 -4.92
C VAL A 680 -28.94 17.11 -5.94
N ILE A 681 -28.69 16.30 -6.95
CA ILE A 681 -29.68 15.96 -7.97
C ILE A 681 -30.06 14.51 -7.76
N ILE A 682 -31.30 14.26 -7.42
CA ILE A 682 -31.84 12.93 -7.16
C ILE A 682 -32.71 12.52 -8.34
N LEU A 683 -32.30 11.47 -9.02
CA LEU A 683 -33.06 10.82 -10.09
C LEU A 683 -33.80 9.62 -9.44
N SER A 684 -35.11 9.73 -9.32
CA SER A 684 -35.90 8.79 -8.53
C SER A 684 -36.99 8.11 -9.38
N THR A 685 -37.31 6.88 -9.00
CA THR A 685 -38.51 6.18 -9.52
C THR A 685 -39.77 6.59 -8.73
N ASP A 686 -40.91 6.13 -9.19
CA ASP A 686 -42.23 6.31 -8.52
C ASP A 686 -42.37 5.55 -7.18
N GLU A 687 -41.41 4.71 -6.83
CA GLU A 687 -41.41 3.91 -5.59
C GLU A 687 -40.37 4.35 -4.55
N GLU A 688 -39.51 5.32 -4.88
CA GLU A 688 -38.36 5.65 -4.04
C GLU A 688 -38.62 6.90 -3.17
N VAL A 689 -38.55 8.09 -3.74
CA VAL A 689 -38.71 9.35 -3.00
C VAL A 689 -40.14 9.82 -3.12
N VAL A 690 -41.07 9.09 -2.52
CA VAL A 690 -42.53 9.40 -2.52
C VAL A 690 -43.11 9.32 -1.12
N GLY A 691 -44.32 9.88 -0.93
CA GLY A 691 -45.00 9.86 0.37
C GLY A 691 -44.17 10.52 1.48
N ALA A 692 -43.97 9.82 2.58
CA ALA A 692 -43.25 10.35 3.74
C ALA A 692 -41.82 10.78 3.42
N TYR A 693 -41.11 10.08 2.50
CA TYR A 693 -39.76 10.44 2.10
C TYR A 693 -39.73 11.75 1.29
N TYR A 694 -40.72 11.95 0.44
CA TYR A 694 -40.88 13.22 -0.27
C TYR A 694 -41.14 14.35 0.71
N ASP A 695 -42.04 14.18 1.69
CA ASP A 695 -42.34 15.20 2.69
C ASP A 695 -41.11 15.58 3.53
N MET A 696 -40.23 14.63 3.81
CA MET A 696 -38.97 14.85 4.52
C MET A 696 -37.97 15.67 3.71
N VAL A 697 -37.87 15.44 2.40
CA VAL A 697 -36.90 16.13 1.56
C VAL A 697 -37.39 17.47 1.00
N ARG A 698 -38.71 17.62 0.88
CA ARG A 698 -39.38 18.80 0.28
C ARG A 698 -38.90 20.16 0.79
N PRO A 699 -38.63 20.34 2.10
CA PRO A 699 -38.12 21.64 2.59
C PRO A 699 -36.81 22.07 1.95
N GLU A 700 -35.98 21.12 1.54
CA GLU A 700 -34.65 21.33 0.96
C GLU A 700 -34.67 21.31 -0.59
N VAL A 701 -35.86 21.11 -1.20
CA VAL A 701 -36.00 21.01 -2.66
C VAL A 701 -36.15 22.39 -3.28
N SER A 702 -35.31 22.69 -4.27
CA SER A 702 -35.36 23.91 -5.08
C SER A 702 -36.19 23.72 -6.34
N HIS A 703 -36.01 22.63 -7.07
CA HIS A 703 -36.69 22.32 -8.32
C HIS A 703 -37.17 20.90 -8.36
N GLU A 704 -38.31 20.71 -9.04
CA GLU A 704 -38.93 19.41 -9.23
C GLU A 704 -39.28 19.19 -10.68
N TYR A 705 -38.98 17.98 -11.19
CA TYR A 705 -39.29 17.58 -12.56
C TYR A 705 -39.85 16.16 -12.57
N LEU A 706 -40.84 15.94 -13.45
CA LEU A 706 -41.38 14.64 -13.75
C LEU A 706 -41.13 14.29 -15.20
N LEU A 707 -40.43 13.18 -15.41
CA LEU A 707 -40.16 12.60 -16.71
C LEU A 707 -41.26 11.58 -17.05
N LEU A 708 -41.99 11.86 -18.11
CA LEU A 708 -43.07 10.98 -18.59
C LEU A 708 -42.63 10.38 -19.93
N ASN A 709 -42.72 9.07 -20.03
CA ASN A 709 -42.57 8.40 -21.31
C ASN A 709 -43.92 8.36 -22.02
N GLU A 710 -44.05 9.07 -23.15
CA GLU A 710 -45.21 8.94 -24.00
C GLU A 710 -45.07 7.64 -24.84
N GLU A 711 -45.70 6.55 -24.36
CA GLU A 711 -45.63 5.21 -25.00
C GLU A 711 -46.03 5.24 -26.51
N THR A 712 -46.98 6.11 -26.86
CA THR A 712 -47.44 6.27 -28.26
C THR A 712 -46.43 6.95 -29.17
N ALA A 713 -45.54 7.78 -28.64
CA ALA A 713 -44.56 8.55 -29.38
C ALA A 713 -43.12 8.12 -29.09
N GLY A 714 -42.88 7.22 -28.09
CA GLY A 714 -41.56 6.74 -27.70
C GLY A 714 -40.60 7.85 -27.24
N ARG A 715 -41.14 8.97 -26.71
CA ARG A 715 -40.35 10.13 -26.29
C ARG A 715 -40.57 10.49 -24.84
N THR A 716 -39.53 11.06 -24.23
CA THR A 716 -39.58 11.64 -22.89
C THR A 716 -40.08 13.07 -22.92
N VAL A 717 -41.11 13.33 -22.13
CA VAL A 717 -41.64 14.69 -21.89
C VAL A 717 -41.28 15.12 -20.48
N VAL A 718 -40.73 16.34 -20.34
CA VAL A 718 -40.36 16.93 -19.07
C VAL A 718 -41.49 17.83 -18.59
N ARG A 719 -42.00 17.62 -17.39
CA ARG A 719 -43.00 18.46 -16.73
C ARG A 719 -42.41 19.02 -15.43
N ALA A 720 -42.78 20.24 -15.10
CA ALA A 720 -42.54 20.82 -13.78
C ALA A 720 -43.41 20.11 -12.72
N GLY A 721 -42.86 19.87 -11.55
CA GLY A 721 -43.51 19.14 -10.46
C GLY A 721 -42.98 17.71 -10.32
N TYR A 722 -43.47 17.00 -9.33
CA TYR A 722 -43.06 15.65 -9.00
C TYR A 722 -44.24 14.67 -9.09
N PHE A 723 -44.03 13.42 -8.72
CA PHE A 723 -45.13 12.44 -8.71
C PHE A 723 -46.34 12.94 -7.92
N PRO A 724 -47.59 12.66 -8.37
CA PRO A 724 -48.79 13.01 -7.61
C PRO A 724 -48.71 12.33 -6.24
N GLN A 725 -48.77 13.12 -5.18
CA GLN A 725 -48.86 12.56 -3.84
C GLN A 725 -50.28 12.00 -3.67
N GLU A 726 -50.41 10.68 -3.70
CA GLU A 726 -51.65 10.07 -3.21
C GLU A 726 -51.77 10.44 -1.73
N ALA A 727 -52.91 11.05 -1.36
CA ALA A 727 -53.25 11.36 0.02
C ALA A 727 -52.93 10.13 0.89
N SER A 728 -52.07 10.31 1.89
CA SER A 728 -51.60 9.31 2.83
C SER A 728 -52.71 8.28 3.15
N ARG A 729 -52.59 7.10 2.62
CA ARG A 729 -53.26 5.95 3.21
C ARG A 729 -52.48 5.65 4.49
N ASP A 730 -53.16 5.93 5.62
CA ASP A 730 -52.69 5.57 6.95
C ASP A 730 -52.32 4.07 6.95
N PHE A 731 -51.05 3.80 7.24
CA PHE A 731 -50.55 2.50 7.65
C PHE A 731 -50.19 2.56 9.12
#